data_d89d28658f25104376b28ecdbce8a416
#
_entry.id   d89d28658f25104376b28ecdbce8a416
#
_cell.length_a   1.000
_cell.length_b   1.000
_cell.length_c   1.000
_cell.angle_alpha   90.00
_cell.angle_beta   90.00
_cell.angle_gamma   90.00
#
_symmetry.space_group_name_H-M   'P 1'
#
loop_
_entity.id
_entity.type
_entity.pdbx_description
1 polymer ?
#
loop_
_entity_poly.entity_id
_entity_poly.type
_entity_poly.pdbx_seq_one_letter_code
_entity_poly.pdbx_strand_id
1 'polypeptide(L)'
;MDVSRIRALRGPNLWSRHTAIEAIISCSETERVINNLPGFEARLRERFPEIALLQPTVSDDIVSMAHALEFATLGLQAQAGCPVTFSRTAQTLEPGVYQVVVEYSEEAVGRLAFELAQALCQAAIADHPFDLADALRRLRELDEEVRLGPSTGSIVYAAIARKIPYRRLTEGSMVQFGWGSKQRRIQAAETDRTSAVAESIAQDKELTKRLLHAAGVPVPSGRPVNSSEDAWAAALEIGSSVVVKPQDGNQGKGVAVNLTTREQVEAAYEVASGISDEVLVERYLPGYDYRMLVVGNKLVAAARREPPLVIGDGMHSVRQLVEQVNSDPRRGVGHANSLTRISFDDIALARLAEDGLTADSIPARGMRVVLRNNANLSTGGTATDVTDDVHPEFAARAIAAAQMVGLDIAGVDIVCKNVLRPLEEQGGGVVELNAAPGLRMHLQPSFGKGRAVGEAIIANMFAAGDDARIPLVAVAGTNGKTTTVRLIASILASNGLRVGMTTTDGVYIGNRRIDTGDCSGPKSAKNVLFHPDVDAAVLETARGGVLREGLGFDRCDVAVVTNIGSGDHLGLSYISTVEDLSVVKRVIVQNVKPETGVAVLNAADPMVARMADSCPGKVTFFARDRNHPVMAMHRARGRRIIYLDGDSIVASEGGFEQRILLAEIPVTANGAIGFQIENAMAATGAGWALGLDWDVIRRGLAGFVNDAQSAPGRFNLFNYRGATLIADYGHNPDAIQALVNAIDNMPSTANSRRSVVISGAGDRRDEDIRQQTEILGDAFDQVVLYQDQCQRGRADGEVLALLQLGLKNARRTSDIKEIHGEFLAIDTALADLKSGDLCLILIDQIEEALEHIARRVAEA
;
A
#
# COMPACT_ATOMS: atom_id res chain seq x y z
N MET A 1 16.39 0.87 -30.28
CA MET A 1 15.41 0.99 -29.20
C MET A 1 16.08 1.69 -28.02
N ASP A 2 15.58 2.85 -27.66
CA ASP A 2 16.11 3.65 -26.54
C ASP A 2 15.06 3.79 -25.44
N VAL A 3 15.50 3.68 -24.18
CA VAL A 3 14.64 3.77 -22.99
C VAL A 3 14.88 5.10 -22.32
N SER A 4 13.96 6.03 -22.48
CA SER A 4 14.13 7.42 -21.99
C SER A 4 13.68 7.60 -20.53
N ARG A 5 12.78 6.75 -20.03
CA ARG A 5 12.25 6.83 -18.66
C ARG A 5 11.72 5.48 -18.19
N ILE A 6 12.04 5.10 -16.96
CA ILE A 6 11.45 3.95 -16.27
C ILE A 6 10.95 4.38 -14.90
N ARG A 7 9.70 4.05 -14.56
CA ARG A 7 9.11 4.29 -13.24
C ARG A 7 8.27 3.11 -12.76
N ALA A 8 8.06 3.02 -11.45
CA ALA A 8 7.19 2.03 -10.82
C ALA A 8 5.84 2.68 -10.44
N LEU A 9 4.75 2.13 -10.95
CA LEU A 9 3.39 2.42 -10.54
C LEU A 9 3.05 1.48 -9.39
N ARG A 10 2.92 2.03 -8.17
CA ARG A 10 2.81 1.26 -6.91
C ARG A 10 1.38 1.14 -6.39
N GLY A 11 0.41 1.45 -7.21
CA GLY A 11 -1.02 1.36 -6.90
C GLY A 11 -1.88 1.41 -8.16
N PRO A 12 -3.21 1.37 -8.02
CA PRO A 12 -4.12 1.52 -9.14
C PRO A 12 -3.78 2.76 -9.96
N ASN A 13 -3.74 2.60 -11.27
CA ASN A 13 -3.24 3.60 -12.21
C ASN A 13 -4.12 3.64 -13.45
N LEU A 14 -3.75 4.45 -14.44
CA LEU A 14 -4.55 4.60 -15.65
C LEU A 14 -4.62 3.31 -16.52
N TRP A 15 -3.69 2.38 -16.32
CA TRP A 15 -3.59 1.16 -17.12
C TRP A 15 -4.32 -0.01 -16.48
N SER A 16 -4.14 -0.18 -15.16
CA SER A 16 -4.67 -1.32 -14.41
C SER A 16 -4.75 -1.04 -12.91
N ARG A 17 -5.27 -2.04 -12.17
CA ARG A 17 -5.20 -2.07 -10.70
C ARG A 17 -3.90 -2.68 -10.17
N HIS A 18 -3.08 -3.26 -11.04
CA HIS A 18 -1.84 -3.93 -10.68
C HIS A 18 -0.70 -2.93 -10.50
N THR A 19 0.26 -3.29 -9.67
CA THR A 19 1.57 -2.65 -9.65
C THR A 19 2.29 -2.93 -10.96
N ALA A 20 2.95 -1.92 -11.56
CA ALA A 20 3.58 -2.10 -12.87
C ALA A 20 4.84 -1.25 -13.03
N ILE A 21 5.80 -1.76 -13.80
CA ILE A 21 6.84 -0.93 -14.40
C ILE A 21 6.27 -0.26 -15.63
N GLU A 22 6.40 1.05 -15.73
CA GLU A 22 6.09 1.83 -16.92
C GLU A 22 7.37 2.41 -17.51
N ALA A 23 7.59 2.20 -18.80
CA ALA A 23 8.73 2.72 -19.53
C ALA A 23 8.32 3.48 -20.78
N ILE A 24 9.07 4.55 -21.11
CA ILE A 24 8.96 5.26 -22.38
C ILE A 24 10.05 4.75 -23.31
N ILE A 25 9.64 4.21 -24.45
CA ILE A 25 10.50 3.55 -25.42
C ILE A 25 10.45 4.29 -26.75
N SER A 26 11.61 4.71 -27.24
CA SER A 26 11.76 5.25 -28.59
C SER A 26 12.29 4.18 -29.54
N CYS A 27 11.55 3.87 -30.57
CA CYS A 27 11.89 2.91 -31.60
C CYS A 27 12.33 3.65 -32.89
N SER A 28 13.44 3.25 -33.47
CA SER A 28 13.89 3.68 -34.79
C SER A 28 12.87 3.26 -35.87
N GLU A 29 12.98 3.83 -37.06
CA GLU A 29 12.02 3.58 -38.15
C GLU A 29 11.89 2.08 -38.49
N THR A 30 12.98 1.33 -38.42
CA THR A 30 12.99 -0.13 -38.64
C THR A 30 12.42 -0.92 -37.47
N GLU A 31 12.53 -0.42 -36.26
CA GLU A 31 12.04 -1.07 -35.02
C GLU A 31 10.55 -0.82 -34.75
N ARG A 32 9.94 0.12 -35.47
CA ARG A 32 8.48 0.37 -35.39
C ARG A 32 7.66 -0.79 -35.90
N VAL A 33 8.25 -1.62 -36.81
CA VAL A 33 7.61 -2.80 -37.37
C VAL A 33 8.60 -3.95 -37.31
N ILE A 34 8.38 -4.93 -36.45
CA ILE A 34 9.35 -6.05 -36.26
C ILE A 34 9.58 -6.86 -37.53
N ASN A 35 8.63 -6.89 -38.48
CA ASN A 35 8.80 -7.53 -39.80
C ASN A 35 9.88 -6.86 -40.66
N ASN A 36 10.25 -5.62 -40.37
CA ASN A 36 11.35 -4.91 -41.03
C ASN A 36 12.74 -5.31 -40.46
N LEU A 37 12.77 -6.16 -39.41
CA LEU A 37 13.97 -6.72 -38.81
C LEU A 37 14.15 -8.18 -39.23
N PRO A 38 14.94 -8.51 -40.30
CA PRO A 38 15.01 -9.85 -40.86
C PRO A 38 15.42 -10.90 -39.82
N GLY A 39 14.58 -11.92 -39.64
CA GLY A 39 14.84 -13.03 -38.72
C GLY A 39 14.76 -12.70 -37.23
N PHE A 40 14.39 -11.51 -36.86
CA PHE A 40 14.33 -11.08 -35.43
C PHE A 40 13.43 -11.98 -34.58
N GLU A 41 12.18 -12.22 -34.99
CA GLU A 41 11.24 -13.03 -34.21
C GLU A 41 11.71 -14.49 -34.09
N ALA A 42 12.28 -15.06 -35.14
CA ALA A 42 12.82 -16.41 -35.10
C ALA A 42 13.99 -16.51 -34.09
N ARG A 43 14.92 -15.56 -34.17
CA ARG A 43 16.06 -15.51 -33.22
C ARG A 43 15.62 -15.23 -31.77
N LEU A 44 14.57 -14.41 -31.59
CA LEU A 44 14.00 -14.15 -30.24
C LEU A 44 13.42 -15.45 -29.67
N ARG A 45 12.64 -16.20 -30.48
CA ARG A 45 12.06 -17.48 -30.06
C ARG A 45 13.09 -18.57 -29.86
N GLU A 46 14.18 -18.56 -30.60
CA GLU A 46 15.32 -19.48 -30.36
C GLU A 46 15.95 -19.26 -28.99
N ARG A 47 16.08 -18.00 -28.56
CA ARG A 47 16.65 -17.60 -27.25
C ARG A 47 15.63 -17.70 -26.11
N PHE A 48 14.34 -17.55 -26.42
CA PHE A 48 13.24 -17.64 -25.45
C PHE A 48 12.05 -18.40 -26.07
N PRO A 49 12.10 -19.75 -26.13
CA PRO A 49 11.10 -20.58 -26.81
C PRO A 49 9.66 -20.40 -26.31
N GLU A 50 9.49 -20.10 -25.02
CA GLU A 50 8.17 -19.97 -24.38
C GLU A 50 7.62 -18.54 -24.40
N ILE A 51 8.27 -17.61 -25.09
CA ILE A 51 7.71 -16.26 -25.24
C ILE A 51 6.33 -16.34 -25.92
N ALA A 52 5.37 -15.60 -25.38
CA ALA A 52 4.02 -15.53 -25.94
C ALA A 52 4.02 -15.05 -27.40
N LEU A 53 2.97 -15.35 -28.13
CA LEU A 53 2.81 -14.85 -29.49
C LEU A 53 2.80 -13.32 -29.47
N LEU A 54 3.71 -12.71 -30.23
CA LEU A 54 3.79 -11.27 -30.34
C LEU A 54 2.56 -10.77 -31.12
N GLN A 55 1.73 -9.97 -30.44
CA GLN A 55 0.50 -9.43 -31.01
C GLN A 55 0.46 -7.91 -30.78
N PRO A 56 -0.13 -7.16 -31.75
CA PRO A 56 -0.40 -5.75 -31.51
C PRO A 56 -1.46 -5.59 -30.41
N THR A 57 -1.44 -4.47 -29.71
CA THR A 57 -2.57 -4.08 -28.86
C THR A 57 -3.82 -3.78 -29.69
N VAL A 58 -5.00 -3.79 -29.08
CA VAL A 58 -6.32 -3.62 -29.73
C VAL A 58 -6.41 -2.32 -30.58
N SER A 59 -5.52 -1.36 -30.35
CA SER A 59 -5.47 -0.09 -31.08
C SER A 59 -4.44 -0.03 -32.20
N ASP A 60 -3.53 -1.02 -32.29
CA ASP A 60 -2.41 -1.00 -33.24
C ASP A 60 -2.42 -2.24 -34.13
N ASP A 61 -2.42 -2.05 -35.44
CA ASP A 61 -2.33 -3.16 -36.43
C ASP A 61 -0.89 -3.68 -36.62
N ILE A 62 0.09 -3.12 -35.89
CA ILE A 62 1.53 -3.31 -36.11
C ILE A 62 2.24 -3.69 -34.82
N VAL A 63 3.05 -4.75 -34.85
CA VAL A 63 3.92 -5.13 -33.73
C VAL A 63 5.25 -4.41 -33.86
N SER A 64 5.62 -3.65 -32.85
CA SER A 64 6.92 -2.96 -32.72
C SER A 64 7.88 -3.69 -31.77
N MET A 65 9.11 -3.23 -31.70
CA MET A 65 10.09 -3.69 -30.72
C MET A 65 9.63 -3.42 -29.27
N ALA A 66 8.84 -2.38 -29.04
CA ALA A 66 8.25 -2.11 -27.73
C ALA A 66 7.30 -3.22 -27.27
N HIS A 67 6.51 -3.80 -28.20
CA HIS A 67 5.68 -4.99 -27.91
C HIS A 67 6.55 -6.23 -27.62
N ALA A 68 7.64 -6.44 -28.37
CA ALA A 68 8.55 -7.55 -28.07
C ALA A 68 9.18 -7.43 -26.66
N LEU A 69 9.56 -6.22 -26.28
CA LEU A 69 10.07 -5.93 -24.93
C LEU A 69 9.02 -6.18 -23.85
N GLU A 70 7.78 -5.76 -24.08
CA GLU A 70 6.63 -6.03 -23.20
C GLU A 70 6.48 -7.52 -22.92
N PHE A 71 6.30 -8.32 -23.96
CA PHE A 71 6.09 -9.76 -23.83
C PHE A 71 7.30 -10.50 -23.26
N ALA A 72 8.52 -10.08 -23.60
CA ALA A 72 9.73 -10.61 -23.01
C ALA A 72 9.80 -10.32 -21.50
N THR A 73 9.50 -9.09 -21.08
CA THR A 73 9.52 -8.70 -19.66
C THR A 73 8.51 -9.48 -18.84
N LEU A 74 7.27 -9.61 -19.34
CA LEU A 74 6.21 -10.37 -18.66
C LEU A 74 6.58 -11.86 -18.61
N GLY A 75 7.03 -12.41 -19.77
CA GLY A 75 7.37 -13.83 -19.91
C GLY A 75 8.52 -14.27 -19.02
N LEU A 76 9.60 -13.48 -18.91
CA LEU A 76 10.72 -13.76 -18.01
C LEU A 76 10.29 -13.81 -16.55
N GLN A 77 9.47 -12.88 -16.08
CA GLN A 77 8.90 -12.92 -14.72
C GLN A 77 8.04 -14.16 -14.50
N ALA A 78 7.12 -14.47 -15.43
CA ALA A 78 6.23 -15.63 -15.33
C ALA A 78 7.03 -16.95 -15.28
N GLN A 79 8.08 -17.11 -16.11
CA GLN A 79 8.95 -18.29 -16.10
C GLN A 79 9.85 -18.37 -14.86
N ALA A 80 10.19 -17.24 -14.26
CA ALA A 80 10.85 -17.23 -12.96
C ALA A 80 9.94 -17.70 -11.82
N GLY A 81 8.60 -17.73 -12.04
CA GLY A 81 7.60 -18.16 -11.06
C GLY A 81 6.82 -17.01 -10.43
N CYS A 82 7.00 -15.78 -10.92
CA CYS A 82 6.23 -14.62 -10.41
C CYS A 82 4.78 -14.68 -10.89
N PRO A 83 3.79 -14.36 -10.02
CA PRO A 83 2.36 -14.39 -10.36
C PRO A 83 1.92 -13.12 -11.10
N VAL A 84 2.47 -12.88 -12.30
CA VAL A 84 2.18 -11.71 -13.15
C VAL A 84 1.39 -12.11 -14.38
N THR A 85 0.41 -11.28 -14.78
CA THR A 85 -0.52 -11.59 -15.89
C THR A 85 -0.80 -10.41 -16.80
N PHE A 86 -0.48 -9.17 -16.37
CA PHE A 86 -0.85 -7.96 -17.10
C PHE A 86 0.36 -7.30 -17.75
N SER A 87 0.21 -6.98 -19.03
CA SER A 87 1.09 -6.07 -19.74
C SER A 87 0.33 -5.29 -20.80
N ARG A 88 0.89 -4.17 -21.24
CA ARG A 88 0.32 -3.35 -22.31
C ARG A 88 1.35 -2.42 -22.92
N THR A 89 1.37 -2.33 -24.23
CA THR A 89 2.07 -1.29 -25.00
C THR A 89 1.05 -0.35 -25.65
N ALA A 90 1.31 0.95 -25.59
CA ALA A 90 0.50 1.96 -26.27
C ALA A 90 1.41 2.98 -26.97
N GLN A 91 1.09 3.31 -28.23
CA GLN A 91 1.80 4.37 -28.95
C GLN A 91 1.40 5.74 -28.38
N THR A 92 2.36 6.65 -28.27
CA THR A 92 2.10 8.05 -27.89
C THR A 92 1.72 8.87 -29.14
N LEU A 93 1.44 10.17 -28.98
CA LEU A 93 1.23 11.07 -30.10
C LEU A 93 2.50 11.26 -30.96
N GLU A 94 3.67 10.98 -30.39
CA GLU A 94 4.95 11.04 -31.09
C GLU A 94 5.17 9.72 -31.84
N PRO A 95 5.30 9.76 -33.20
CA PRO A 95 5.50 8.54 -33.97
C PRO A 95 6.77 7.79 -33.58
N GLY A 96 6.64 6.51 -33.21
CA GLY A 96 7.76 5.66 -32.79
C GLY A 96 8.10 5.75 -31.29
N VAL A 97 7.33 6.53 -30.52
CA VAL A 97 7.45 6.57 -29.07
C VAL A 97 6.29 5.80 -28.43
N TYR A 98 6.61 4.85 -27.56
CA TYR A 98 5.66 3.94 -26.93
C TYR A 98 5.73 4.02 -25.40
N GLN A 99 4.59 3.81 -24.74
CA GLN A 99 4.48 3.52 -23.32
C GLN A 99 4.36 2.01 -23.14
N VAL A 100 5.33 1.37 -22.52
CA VAL A 100 5.32 -0.06 -22.17
C VAL A 100 5.03 -0.19 -20.69
N VAL A 101 4.01 -0.96 -20.35
CA VAL A 101 3.56 -1.19 -18.98
C VAL A 101 3.52 -2.68 -18.71
N VAL A 102 4.26 -3.15 -17.70
CA VAL A 102 4.33 -4.57 -17.34
C VAL A 102 4.16 -4.74 -15.83
N GLU A 103 3.22 -5.60 -15.44
CA GLU A 103 2.98 -5.96 -14.04
C GLU A 103 4.23 -6.52 -13.38
N TYR A 104 4.37 -6.26 -12.08
CA TYR A 104 5.37 -6.89 -11.24
C TYR A 104 4.76 -7.38 -9.91
N SER A 105 5.29 -8.48 -9.37
CA SER A 105 5.02 -8.95 -8.00
C SER A 105 5.87 -8.21 -6.98
N GLU A 106 7.17 -8.09 -7.25
CA GLU A 106 8.15 -7.31 -6.49
C GLU A 106 8.85 -6.32 -7.41
N GLU A 107 8.96 -5.06 -7.01
CA GLU A 107 9.49 -3.98 -7.88
C GLU A 107 10.91 -4.27 -8.37
N ALA A 108 11.79 -4.80 -7.51
CA ALA A 108 13.16 -5.12 -7.88
C ALA A 108 13.22 -6.21 -8.96
N VAL A 109 12.37 -7.23 -8.86
CA VAL A 109 12.27 -8.33 -9.84
C VAL A 109 11.73 -7.81 -11.18
N GLY A 110 10.68 -6.95 -11.15
CA GLY A 110 10.15 -6.32 -12.35
C GLY A 110 11.17 -5.45 -13.09
N ARG A 111 11.99 -4.70 -12.36
CA ARG A 111 13.07 -3.89 -12.93
C ARG A 111 14.17 -4.76 -13.56
N LEU A 112 14.63 -5.79 -12.87
CA LEU A 112 15.62 -6.73 -13.40
C LEU A 112 15.08 -7.46 -14.64
N ALA A 113 13.80 -7.89 -14.62
CA ALA A 113 13.17 -8.54 -15.76
C ALA A 113 13.10 -7.62 -16.98
N PHE A 114 12.84 -6.34 -16.78
CA PHE A 114 12.85 -5.33 -17.84
C PHE A 114 14.25 -5.14 -18.45
N GLU A 115 15.30 -5.07 -17.62
CA GLU A 115 16.70 -4.98 -18.07
C GLU A 115 17.11 -6.23 -18.86
N LEU A 116 16.79 -7.42 -18.37
CA LEU A 116 17.08 -8.69 -19.04
C LEU A 116 16.31 -8.84 -20.34
N ALA A 117 15.07 -8.41 -20.40
CA ALA A 117 14.25 -8.39 -21.62
C ALA A 117 14.84 -7.45 -22.67
N GLN A 118 15.33 -6.29 -22.26
CA GLN A 118 16.03 -5.37 -23.15
C GLN A 118 17.31 -6.01 -23.74
N ALA A 119 18.12 -6.68 -22.90
CA ALA A 119 19.31 -7.41 -23.33
C ALA A 119 18.96 -8.57 -24.28
N LEU A 120 17.88 -9.32 -23.99
CA LEU A 120 17.37 -10.38 -24.85
C LEU A 120 16.96 -9.86 -26.24
N CYS A 121 16.20 -8.77 -26.29
CA CYS A 121 15.79 -8.12 -27.55
C CYS A 121 17.00 -7.64 -28.33
N GLN A 122 17.99 -7.01 -27.68
CA GLN A 122 19.23 -6.56 -28.33
C GLN A 122 20.05 -7.75 -28.87
N ALA A 123 20.18 -8.83 -28.10
CA ALA A 123 20.84 -10.07 -28.53
C ALA A 123 20.14 -10.68 -29.76
N ALA A 124 18.80 -10.68 -29.82
CA ALA A 124 18.04 -11.14 -30.97
C ALA A 124 18.19 -10.24 -32.21
N ILE A 125 18.37 -8.91 -32.05
CA ILE A 125 18.65 -7.98 -33.14
C ILE A 125 20.06 -8.27 -33.72
N ALA A 126 21.05 -8.30 -32.83
CA ALA A 126 22.48 -8.41 -33.21
C ALA A 126 22.91 -9.84 -33.52
N ASP A 127 22.04 -10.82 -33.40
CA ASP A 127 22.31 -12.26 -33.51
C ASP A 127 23.41 -12.75 -32.54
N HIS A 128 23.43 -12.22 -31.34
CA HIS A 128 24.31 -12.62 -30.27
C HIS A 128 23.63 -13.68 -29.36
N PRO A 129 24.41 -14.57 -28.71
CA PRO A 129 23.85 -15.51 -27.74
C PRO A 129 23.26 -14.79 -26.54
N PHE A 130 22.23 -15.39 -25.93
CA PHE A 130 21.65 -14.97 -24.68
C PHE A 130 21.50 -16.17 -23.75
N ASP A 131 22.00 -16.06 -22.53
CA ASP A 131 21.88 -17.12 -21.53
C ASP A 131 20.58 -16.99 -20.76
N LEU A 132 19.52 -17.63 -21.29
CA LEU A 132 18.21 -17.64 -20.65
C LEU A 132 18.23 -18.32 -19.27
N ALA A 133 19.04 -19.38 -19.12
CA ALA A 133 19.13 -20.11 -17.86
C ALA A 133 19.71 -19.24 -16.74
N ASP A 134 20.76 -18.47 -17.03
CA ASP A 134 21.33 -17.51 -16.09
C ASP A 134 20.33 -16.36 -15.79
N ALA A 135 19.68 -15.83 -16.79
CA ALA A 135 18.68 -14.77 -16.61
C ALA A 135 17.54 -15.22 -15.66
N LEU A 136 16.99 -16.41 -15.88
CA LEU A 136 15.95 -16.98 -15.03
C LEU A 136 16.46 -17.34 -13.62
N ARG A 137 17.70 -17.81 -13.51
CA ARG A 137 18.33 -18.05 -12.22
C ARG A 137 18.43 -16.76 -11.40
N ARG A 138 18.93 -15.69 -11.99
CA ARG A 138 19.07 -14.36 -11.36
C ARG A 138 17.72 -13.80 -10.90
N LEU A 139 16.68 -13.94 -11.72
CA LEU A 139 15.33 -13.51 -11.34
C LEU A 139 14.78 -14.31 -10.15
N ARG A 140 14.97 -15.64 -10.14
CA ARG A 140 14.53 -16.50 -9.03
C ARG A 140 15.27 -16.19 -7.73
N GLU A 141 16.59 -16.03 -7.81
CA GLU A 141 17.42 -15.66 -6.65
C GLU A 141 16.99 -14.32 -6.06
N LEU A 142 16.76 -13.32 -6.91
CA LEU A 142 16.29 -12.01 -6.45
C LEU A 142 14.86 -12.10 -5.88
N ASP A 143 13.95 -12.85 -6.51
CA ASP A 143 12.59 -13.05 -5.99
C ASP A 143 12.61 -13.73 -4.61
N GLU A 144 13.45 -14.76 -4.43
CA GLU A 144 13.62 -15.44 -3.15
C GLU A 144 14.18 -14.52 -2.06
N GLU A 145 15.04 -13.58 -2.42
CA GLU A 145 15.64 -12.61 -1.50
C GLU A 145 14.60 -11.55 -1.06
N VAL A 146 13.81 -11.01 -2.02
CA VAL A 146 12.97 -9.84 -1.74
C VAL A 146 11.54 -10.18 -1.35
N ARG A 147 11.01 -11.35 -1.73
CA ARG A 147 9.63 -11.74 -1.37
C ARG A 147 9.48 -12.02 0.11
N LEU A 148 8.25 -11.95 0.58
CA LEU A 148 7.92 -12.37 1.94
C LEU A 148 8.14 -13.87 2.12
N GLY A 149 8.84 -14.25 3.19
CA GLY A 149 9.01 -15.66 3.56
C GLY A 149 7.66 -16.37 3.76
N PRO A 150 7.62 -17.72 3.69
CA PRO A 150 6.37 -18.49 3.66
C PRO A 150 5.47 -18.26 4.88
N SER A 151 6.03 -18.00 6.07
CA SER A 151 5.24 -17.70 7.27
C SER A 151 4.46 -16.38 7.12
N THR A 152 5.18 -15.28 6.90
CA THR A 152 4.55 -13.95 6.72
C THR A 152 3.68 -13.91 5.47
N GLY A 153 4.14 -14.51 4.37
CA GLY A 153 3.39 -14.61 3.12
C GLY A 153 2.02 -15.27 3.30
N SER A 154 1.94 -16.36 4.07
CA SER A 154 0.66 -17.03 4.32
C SER A 154 -0.34 -16.16 5.08
N ILE A 155 0.12 -15.32 6.01
CA ILE A 155 -0.71 -14.38 6.76
C ILE A 155 -1.19 -13.26 5.82
N VAL A 156 -0.30 -12.75 4.96
CA VAL A 156 -0.65 -11.72 3.96
C VAL A 156 -1.67 -12.27 2.96
N TYR A 157 -1.50 -13.49 2.44
CA TYR A 157 -2.49 -14.10 1.54
C TYR A 157 -3.85 -14.28 2.19
N ALA A 158 -3.89 -14.67 3.47
CA ALA A 158 -5.15 -14.76 4.24
C ALA A 158 -5.81 -13.38 4.40
N ALA A 159 -5.03 -12.31 4.62
CA ALA A 159 -5.53 -10.94 4.66
C ALA A 159 -6.11 -10.50 3.31
N ILE A 160 -5.40 -10.77 2.19
CA ILE A 160 -5.86 -10.48 0.83
C ILE A 160 -7.19 -11.18 0.54
N ALA A 161 -7.32 -12.46 0.89
CA ALA A 161 -8.56 -13.24 0.71
C ALA A 161 -9.75 -12.62 1.45
N ARG A 162 -9.52 -11.95 2.59
CA ARG A 162 -10.52 -11.17 3.35
C ARG A 162 -10.65 -9.72 2.91
N LYS A 163 -9.96 -9.30 1.82
CA LYS A 163 -9.93 -7.94 1.29
C LYS A 163 -9.35 -6.91 2.28
N ILE A 164 -8.58 -7.37 3.26
CA ILE A 164 -7.86 -6.50 4.20
C ILE A 164 -6.66 -5.90 3.47
N PRO A 165 -6.52 -4.57 3.44
CA PRO A 165 -5.37 -3.93 2.82
C PRO A 165 -4.11 -4.20 3.65
N TYR A 166 -2.97 -4.30 2.97
CA TYR A 166 -1.70 -4.48 3.65
C TYR A 166 -0.60 -3.62 3.04
N ARG A 167 0.44 -3.42 3.81
CA ARG A 167 1.68 -2.79 3.36
C ARG A 167 2.87 -3.35 4.11
N ARG A 168 3.91 -3.68 3.38
CA ARG A 168 5.22 -4.00 3.91
C ARG A 168 5.90 -2.73 4.42
N LEU A 169 6.38 -2.72 5.66
CA LEU A 169 6.99 -1.54 6.31
C LEU A 169 8.51 -1.52 6.20
N THR A 170 9.13 -2.70 6.07
CA THR A 170 10.59 -2.88 5.92
C THR A 170 10.86 -3.87 4.79
N GLU A 171 12.10 -4.03 4.39
CA GLU A 171 12.53 -5.09 3.47
C GLU A 171 12.40 -6.49 4.09
N GLY A 172 12.31 -6.58 5.42
CA GLY A 172 12.07 -7.81 6.17
C GLY A 172 10.60 -8.25 6.22
N SER A 173 10.19 -8.83 7.35
CA SER A 173 8.88 -9.45 7.57
C SER A 173 7.85 -8.55 8.25
N MET A 174 8.16 -7.25 8.48
CA MET A 174 7.22 -6.36 9.13
C MET A 174 6.14 -5.87 8.16
N VAL A 175 4.89 -6.17 8.47
CA VAL A 175 3.72 -5.85 7.64
C VAL A 175 2.66 -5.17 8.50
N GLN A 176 2.07 -4.11 7.96
CA GLN A 176 0.87 -3.49 8.50
C GLN A 176 -0.34 -3.94 7.69
N PHE A 177 -1.39 -4.35 8.38
CA PHE A 177 -2.73 -4.62 7.86
C PHE A 177 -3.69 -3.52 8.27
N GLY A 178 -4.65 -3.20 7.39
CA GLY A 178 -5.67 -2.19 7.68
C GLY A 178 -5.17 -0.75 7.58
N TRP A 179 -6.11 0.18 7.67
CA TRP A 179 -5.87 1.61 7.56
C TRP A 179 -6.33 2.36 8.82
N GLY A 180 -5.64 3.48 9.10
CA GLY A 180 -6.02 4.39 10.18
C GLY A 180 -6.10 3.71 11.55
N SER A 181 -7.15 3.99 12.30
CA SER A 181 -7.39 3.43 13.64
C SER A 181 -7.67 1.92 13.66
N LYS A 182 -7.94 1.32 12.51
CA LYS A 182 -8.15 -0.13 12.37
C LYS A 182 -6.88 -0.92 12.04
N GLN A 183 -5.74 -0.25 11.95
CA GLN A 183 -4.49 -0.89 11.60
C GLN A 183 -4.01 -1.88 12.66
N ARG A 184 -3.37 -2.94 12.19
CA ARG A 184 -2.69 -3.96 12.98
C ARG A 184 -1.35 -4.28 12.32
N ARG A 185 -0.36 -4.70 13.11
CA ARG A 185 0.99 -5.00 12.59
C ARG A 185 1.41 -6.41 12.97
N ILE A 186 2.24 -6.98 12.12
CA ILE A 186 2.95 -8.24 12.39
C ILE A 186 4.43 -8.08 12.06
N GLN A 187 5.23 -8.91 12.72
CA GLN A 187 6.60 -9.21 12.33
C GLN A 187 6.78 -10.73 12.40
N ALA A 188 7.08 -11.37 11.28
CA ALA A 188 7.03 -12.83 11.15
C ALA A 188 5.66 -13.41 11.56
N ALA A 189 5.56 -14.13 12.67
CA ALA A 189 4.33 -14.64 13.26
C ALA A 189 4.02 -14.01 14.64
N GLU A 190 4.56 -12.85 14.93
CA GLU A 190 4.20 -12.01 16.08
C GLU A 190 3.24 -10.91 15.66
N THR A 191 2.31 -10.56 16.55
CA THR A 191 1.39 -9.45 16.33
C THR A 191 1.74 -8.26 17.23
N ASP A 192 1.15 -7.11 16.95
CA ASP A 192 1.23 -5.94 17.82
C ASP A 192 0.54 -6.11 19.19
N ARG A 193 -0.04 -7.28 19.47
CA ARG A 193 -0.56 -7.71 20.77
C ARG A 193 0.35 -8.69 21.49
N THR A 194 1.35 -9.26 20.80
CA THR A 194 2.34 -10.12 21.44
C THR A 194 3.09 -9.29 22.47
N SER A 195 3.00 -9.69 23.73
CA SER A 195 3.64 -8.97 24.84
C SER A 195 5.13 -9.22 24.89
N ALA A 196 5.96 -8.18 24.92
CA ALA A 196 7.39 -8.31 25.15
C ALA A 196 7.71 -9.01 26.49
N VAL A 197 6.82 -8.89 27.50
CA VAL A 197 6.95 -9.62 28.76
C VAL A 197 6.71 -11.11 28.54
N ALA A 198 5.69 -11.48 27.77
CA ALA A 198 5.43 -12.89 27.42
C ALA A 198 6.57 -13.50 26.61
N GLU A 199 7.14 -12.74 25.69
CA GLU A 199 8.32 -13.15 24.93
C GLU A 199 9.53 -13.39 25.82
N SER A 200 9.80 -12.46 26.77
CA SER A 200 10.87 -12.60 27.77
C SER A 200 10.66 -13.83 28.66
N ILE A 201 9.42 -14.12 29.08
CA ILE A 201 9.10 -15.34 29.83
C ILE A 201 9.39 -16.58 28.97
N ALA A 202 8.97 -16.60 27.71
CA ALA A 202 9.20 -17.74 26.81
C ALA A 202 10.69 -18.01 26.56
N GLN A 203 11.54 -16.99 26.59
CA GLN A 203 13.00 -17.10 26.46
C GLN A 203 13.65 -17.70 27.72
N ASP A 204 13.09 -17.41 28.91
CA ASP A 204 13.56 -17.99 30.19
C ASP A 204 12.95 -19.38 30.40
N LYS A 205 13.71 -20.42 30.08
CA LYS A 205 13.26 -21.82 30.14
C LYS A 205 12.89 -22.26 31.53
N GLU A 206 13.59 -21.79 32.60
CA GLU A 206 13.32 -22.16 33.99
C GLU A 206 12.01 -21.50 34.46
N LEU A 207 11.87 -20.18 34.23
CA LEU A 207 10.65 -19.45 34.58
C LEU A 207 9.44 -20.05 33.86
N THR A 208 9.56 -20.28 32.55
CA THR A 208 8.50 -20.92 31.75
C THR A 208 8.05 -22.23 32.35
N LYS A 209 8.97 -23.15 32.66
CA LYS A 209 8.61 -24.44 33.25
C LYS A 209 7.97 -24.32 34.64
N ARG A 210 8.47 -23.43 35.47
CA ARG A 210 7.87 -23.15 36.78
C ARG A 210 6.43 -22.66 36.67
N LEU A 211 6.16 -21.75 35.72
CA LEU A 211 4.81 -21.27 35.44
C LEU A 211 3.91 -22.36 34.85
N LEU A 212 4.41 -23.18 33.94
CA LEU A 212 3.67 -24.30 33.34
C LEU A 212 3.35 -25.35 34.40
N HIS A 213 4.29 -25.70 35.26
CA HIS A 213 4.09 -26.62 36.36
C HIS A 213 3.00 -26.10 37.33
N ALA A 214 3.03 -24.79 37.67
CA ALA A 214 1.97 -24.17 38.48
C ALA A 214 0.59 -24.20 37.83
N ALA A 215 0.53 -24.20 36.49
CA ALA A 215 -0.70 -24.36 35.70
C ALA A 215 -1.13 -25.83 35.52
N GLY A 216 -0.42 -26.82 36.12
CA GLY A 216 -0.67 -28.25 35.96
C GLY A 216 -0.34 -28.79 34.57
N VAL A 217 0.50 -28.08 33.79
CA VAL A 217 1.01 -28.55 32.49
C VAL A 217 2.25 -29.41 32.75
N PRO A 218 2.30 -30.64 32.26
CA PRO A 218 3.47 -31.52 32.43
C PRO A 218 4.73 -30.91 31.78
N VAL A 219 5.81 -30.85 32.59
CA VAL A 219 7.12 -30.37 32.15
C VAL A 219 8.20 -31.35 32.66
N PRO A 220 9.38 -31.49 32.04
CA PRO A 220 10.45 -32.30 32.56
C PRO A 220 10.94 -31.75 33.91
N SER A 221 11.02 -32.63 34.91
CA SER A 221 11.60 -32.26 36.22
C SER A 221 13.12 -32.05 36.09
N GLY A 222 13.64 -31.06 36.77
CA GLY A 222 15.06 -30.75 36.72
C GLY A 222 15.35 -29.40 37.39
N ARG A 223 16.64 -29.05 37.45
CA ARG A 223 17.12 -27.83 38.06
C ARG A 223 18.40 -27.28 37.41
N PRO A 224 18.71 -25.96 37.62
CA PRO A 224 20.01 -25.42 37.27
C PRO A 224 21.12 -26.08 38.13
N VAL A 225 22.33 -26.13 37.58
CA VAL A 225 23.50 -26.71 38.20
C VAL A 225 24.74 -25.83 37.97
N ASN A 226 25.65 -25.82 38.94
CA ASN A 226 26.80 -24.89 38.95
C ASN A 226 28.15 -25.56 38.76
N SER A 227 28.20 -26.89 38.76
CA SER A 227 29.43 -27.68 38.50
C SER A 227 29.11 -29.03 37.92
N SER A 228 30.12 -29.71 37.39
CA SER A 228 29.98 -31.08 36.88
C SER A 228 29.52 -32.07 37.97
N GLU A 229 30.02 -31.92 39.23
CA GLU A 229 29.57 -32.73 40.38
C GLU A 229 28.11 -32.44 40.73
N ASP A 230 27.69 -31.17 40.68
CA ASP A 230 26.30 -30.77 40.93
C ASP A 230 25.37 -31.29 39.81
N ALA A 231 25.85 -31.33 38.58
CA ALA A 231 25.12 -31.93 37.47
C ALA A 231 24.85 -33.41 37.67
N TRP A 232 25.85 -34.14 38.17
CA TRP A 232 25.66 -35.55 38.50
C TRP A 232 24.75 -35.73 39.72
N ALA A 233 24.86 -34.88 40.76
CA ALA A 233 23.94 -34.89 41.90
C ALA A 233 22.49 -34.68 41.45
N ALA A 234 22.22 -33.72 40.54
CA ALA A 234 20.90 -33.51 39.97
C ALA A 234 20.38 -34.71 39.16
N ALA A 235 21.27 -35.40 38.45
CA ALA A 235 20.91 -36.62 37.74
C ALA A 235 20.49 -37.76 38.68
N LEU A 236 21.19 -37.89 39.83
CA LEU A 236 20.81 -38.86 40.88
C LEU A 236 19.49 -38.50 41.55
N GLU A 237 19.21 -37.21 41.78
CA GLU A 237 17.92 -36.73 42.33
C GLU A 237 16.76 -37.09 41.39
N ILE A 238 16.94 -36.95 40.06
CA ILE A 238 15.94 -37.29 39.04
C ILE A 238 15.71 -38.78 38.94
N GLY A 239 16.73 -39.61 39.19
CA GLY A 239 16.65 -41.07 39.26
C GLY A 239 16.30 -41.79 37.95
N SER A 240 16.54 -41.12 36.82
CA SER A 240 16.33 -41.63 35.43
C SER A 240 17.35 -40.99 34.49
N SER A 241 17.37 -41.41 33.23
CA SER A 241 18.20 -40.74 32.24
C SER A 241 17.88 -39.24 32.13
N VAL A 242 18.90 -38.43 31.92
CA VAL A 242 18.80 -36.97 31.94
C VAL A 242 19.24 -36.32 30.62
N VAL A 243 18.86 -35.08 30.50
CA VAL A 243 19.33 -34.13 29.47
C VAL A 243 20.16 -33.06 30.19
N VAL A 244 21.33 -32.76 29.68
CA VAL A 244 22.18 -31.63 30.10
C VAL A 244 22.17 -30.61 28.97
N LYS A 245 21.85 -29.34 29.27
CA LYS A 245 21.73 -28.29 28.26
C LYS A 245 22.03 -26.90 28.82
N PRO A 246 22.57 -25.98 28.04
CA PRO A 246 22.68 -24.56 28.42
C PRO A 246 21.27 -23.96 28.59
N GLN A 247 21.09 -23.03 29.53
CA GLN A 247 19.84 -22.32 29.77
C GLN A 247 19.49 -21.44 28.60
N ASP A 248 20.45 -20.68 28.07
CA ASP A 248 20.27 -19.71 27.00
C ASP A 248 20.70 -20.22 25.60
N GLY A 249 20.71 -21.50 25.36
CA GLY A 249 21.11 -22.09 24.09
C GLY A 249 19.99 -22.14 23.04
N ASN A 250 20.33 -21.80 21.79
CA ASN A 250 19.45 -21.91 20.63
C ASN A 250 19.85 -23.08 19.71
N GLN A 251 18.88 -23.64 18.97
CA GLN A 251 19.09 -24.66 17.93
C GLN A 251 19.74 -25.97 18.41
N GLY A 252 19.64 -26.29 19.71
CA GLY A 252 20.18 -27.54 20.27
C GLY A 252 21.72 -27.56 20.44
N LYS A 253 22.39 -26.40 20.38
CA LYS A 253 23.83 -26.33 20.67
C LYS A 253 24.08 -26.65 22.14
N GLY A 254 25.04 -27.52 22.41
CA GLY A 254 25.41 -27.94 23.76
C GLY A 254 24.39 -28.79 24.50
N VAL A 255 23.37 -29.32 23.82
CA VAL A 255 22.36 -30.21 24.38
C VAL A 255 22.78 -31.66 24.23
N ALA A 256 22.97 -32.35 25.34
CA ALA A 256 23.23 -33.82 25.37
C ALA A 256 22.03 -34.53 26.01
N VAL A 257 21.57 -35.61 25.39
CA VAL A 257 20.31 -36.29 25.74
C VAL A 257 20.56 -37.76 26.13
N ASN A 258 19.62 -38.30 26.93
CA ASN A 258 19.59 -39.71 27.33
C ASN A 258 20.87 -40.15 28.05
N LEU A 259 21.41 -39.29 28.93
CA LEU A 259 22.62 -39.54 29.72
C LEU A 259 22.27 -40.39 30.92
N THR A 260 23.06 -41.45 31.19
CA THR A 260 22.80 -42.41 32.25
C THR A 260 24.00 -42.66 33.18
N THR A 261 25.19 -42.22 32.76
CA THR A 261 26.40 -42.41 33.55
C THR A 261 26.99 -41.07 34.00
N ARG A 262 27.80 -41.14 35.09
CA ARG A 262 28.45 -39.96 35.66
C ARG A 262 29.35 -39.28 34.60
N GLU A 263 30.14 -40.06 33.90
CA GLU A 263 31.09 -39.59 32.90
C GLU A 263 30.41 -38.84 31.78
N GLN A 264 29.24 -39.35 31.31
CA GLN A 264 28.44 -38.70 30.29
C GLN A 264 27.86 -37.35 30.78
N VAL A 265 27.34 -37.31 32.00
CA VAL A 265 26.71 -36.10 32.56
C VAL A 265 27.79 -35.03 32.83
N GLU A 266 28.90 -35.37 33.39
CA GLU A 266 30.01 -34.43 33.66
C GLU A 266 30.63 -33.91 32.37
N ALA A 267 30.86 -34.74 31.37
CA ALA A 267 31.32 -34.30 30.05
C ALA A 267 30.32 -33.40 29.34
N ALA A 268 29.04 -33.70 29.45
CA ALA A 268 27.96 -32.84 28.88
C ALA A 268 27.87 -31.49 29.57
N TYR A 269 28.09 -31.43 30.90
CA TYR A 269 28.18 -30.18 31.65
C TYR A 269 29.30 -29.27 31.13
N GLU A 270 30.51 -29.81 30.95
CA GLU A 270 31.65 -29.04 30.40
C GLU A 270 31.36 -28.44 29.04
N VAL A 271 30.67 -29.17 28.17
CA VAL A 271 30.26 -28.68 26.84
C VAL A 271 29.21 -27.57 26.95
N ALA A 272 28.20 -27.76 27.83
CA ALA A 272 27.11 -26.82 28.04
C ALA A 272 27.58 -25.51 28.70
N SER A 273 28.49 -25.61 29.71
CA SER A 273 29.08 -24.48 30.42
C SER A 273 30.00 -23.62 29.54
N GLY A 274 30.58 -24.20 28.50
CA GLY A 274 31.29 -23.43 27.45
C GLY A 274 30.40 -22.56 26.58
N ILE A 275 29.05 -22.70 26.64
CA ILE A 275 28.08 -21.95 25.85
C ILE A 275 27.27 -20.95 26.69
N SER A 276 26.90 -21.32 27.92
CA SER A 276 26.13 -20.50 28.84
C SER A 276 26.67 -20.70 30.27
N ASP A 277 26.71 -19.62 31.05
CA ASP A 277 27.09 -19.65 32.47
C ASP A 277 26.10 -20.48 33.34
N GLU A 278 24.87 -20.62 32.86
CA GLU A 278 23.82 -21.42 33.50
C GLU A 278 23.54 -22.71 32.72
N VAL A 279 23.64 -23.86 33.38
CA VAL A 279 23.40 -25.18 32.83
C VAL A 279 22.23 -25.85 33.53
N LEU A 280 21.32 -26.47 32.76
CA LEU A 280 20.16 -27.20 33.29
C LEU A 280 20.38 -28.73 33.14
N VAL A 281 20.05 -29.45 34.22
CA VAL A 281 19.90 -30.93 34.18
C VAL A 281 18.44 -31.28 34.36
N GLU A 282 17.90 -32.05 33.44
CA GLU A 282 16.45 -32.36 33.36
C GLU A 282 16.24 -33.85 33.07
N ARG A 283 15.06 -34.34 33.49
CA ARG A 283 14.62 -35.66 33.11
C ARG A 283 14.52 -35.82 31.61
N TYR A 284 15.10 -36.84 31.04
CA TYR A 284 14.92 -37.23 29.65
C TYR A 284 13.49 -37.73 29.45
N LEU A 285 12.77 -37.15 28.44
CA LEU A 285 11.44 -37.61 28.02
C LEU A 285 11.60 -38.49 26.78
N PRO A 286 11.18 -39.78 26.86
CA PRO A 286 11.23 -40.65 25.69
C PRO A 286 10.06 -40.39 24.74
N GLY A 287 10.33 -40.37 23.45
CA GLY A 287 9.31 -40.22 22.44
C GLY A 287 9.72 -39.41 21.22
N TYR A 288 8.75 -38.80 20.59
CA TYR A 288 8.92 -37.97 19.41
C TYR A 288 8.73 -36.52 19.74
N ASP A 289 9.38 -35.64 18.97
CA ASP A 289 9.20 -34.20 19.02
C ASP A 289 7.93 -33.79 18.28
N TYR A 290 7.08 -33.03 18.96
CA TYR A 290 5.88 -32.43 18.35
C TYR A 290 5.91 -30.91 18.52
N ARG A 291 5.60 -30.21 17.46
CA ARG A 291 5.31 -28.76 17.48
C ARG A 291 3.82 -28.56 17.40
N MET A 292 3.25 -27.96 18.45
CA MET A 292 1.84 -27.52 18.48
C MET A 292 1.79 -26.03 18.20
N LEU A 293 0.99 -25.61 17.25
CA LEU A 293 0.72 -24.20 16.96
C LEU A 293 -0.60 -23.80 17.62
N VAL A 294 -0.50 -22.93 18.61
CA VAL A 294 -1.64 -22.31 19.29
C VAL A 294 -1.79 -20.87 18.79
N VAL A 295 -3.02 -20.50 18.40
CA VAL A 295 -3.38 -19.13 18.01
C VAL A 295 -4.61 -18.71 18.83
N GLY A 296 -4.47 -17.68 19.64
CA GLY A 296 -5.49 -17.30 20.63
C GLY A 296 -5.77 -18.45 21.58
N ASN A 297 -7.00 -18.92 21.57
CA ASN A 297 -7.47 -20.00 22.44
C ASN A 297 -7.67 -21.34 21.69
N LYS A 298 -6.97 -21.58 20.59
CA LYS A 298 -7.18 -22.76 19.74
C LYS A 298 -5.84 -23.39 19.32
N LEU A 299 -5.79 -24.73 19.40
CA LEU A 299 -4.79 -25.48 18.67
C LEU A 299 -5.16 -25.47 17.18
N VAL A 300 -4.30 -24.88 16.35
CA VAL A 300 -4.55 -24.68 14.93
C VAL A 300 -3.87 -25.74 14.08
N ALA A 301 -2.69 -26.18 14.49
CA ALA A 301 -1.92 -27.19 13.77
C ALA A 301 -0.99 -27.94 14.73
N ALA A 302 -0.70 -29.21 14.38
CA ALA A 302 0.27 -30.03 15.09
C ALA A 302 1.14 -30.80 14.09
N ALA A 303 2.45 -30.79 14.30
CA ALA A 303 3.41 -31.50 13.47
C ALA A 303 4.35 -32.36 14.32
N ARG A 304 4.53 -33.64 13.94
CA ARG A 304 5.62 -34.47 14.42
C ARG A 304 6.88 -34.11 13.65
N ARG A 305 7.94 -33.78 14.35
CA ARG A 305 9.24 -33.45 13.78
C ARG A 305 10.18 -34.67 13.85
N GLU A 306 10.96 -34.85 12.79
CA GLU A 306 12.02 -35.83 12.76
C GLU A 306 13.35 -35.18 12.38
N PRO A 307 14.46 -35.59 13.02
CA PRO A 307 15.78 -35.08 12.68
C PRO A 307 16.15 -35.38 11.23
N PRO A 308 17.11 -34.65 10.64
CA PRO A 308 17.64 -34.99 9.33
C PRO A 308 18.23 -36.40 9.37
N LEU A 309 17.74 -37.26 8.50
CA LEU A 309 18.18 -38.62 8.39
C LEU A 309 18.20 -39.11 6.93
N VAL A 310 18.96 -40.15 6.67
CA VAL A 310 18.90 -40.92 5.43
C VAL A 310 18.62 -42.39 5.73
N ILE A 311 18.08 -43.10 4.77
CA ILE A 311 17.77 -44.54 4.90
C ILE A 311 18.75 -45.30 4.01
N GLY A 312 19.51 -46.20 4.59
CA GLY A 312 20.41 -47.05 3.86
C GLY A 312 19.70 -47.91 2.83
N ASP A 313 20.26 -48.06 1.67
CA ASP A 313 19.76 -48.90 0.60
C ASP A 313 20.67 -50.13 0.35
N GLY A 314 21.81 -50.18 1.05
CA GLY A 314 22.86 -51.22 0.92
C GLY A 314 23.76 -51.04 -0.30
N MET A 315 23.66 -49.90 -1.01
CA MET A 315 24.40 -49.64 -2.26
C MET A 315 25.15 -48.30 -2.25
N HIS A 316 24.58 -47.25 -1.72
CA HIS A 316 25.12 -45.90 -1.73
C HIS A 316 25.72 -45.53 -0.37
N SER A 317 26.77 -44.69 -0.42
CA SER A 317 27.35 -44.11 0.79
C SER A 317 26.42 -43.11 1.45
N VAL A 318 26.64 -42.81 2.74
CA VAL A 318 25.85 -41.77 3.47
C VAL A 318 25.87 -40.47 2.72
N ARG A 319 27.02 -40.04 2.19
CA ARG A 319 27.15 -38.80 1.38
C ARG A 319 26.24 -38.82 0.15
N GLN A 320 26.27 -39.94 -0.61
CA GLN A 320 25.45 -40.09 -1.81
C GLN A 320 23.95 -40.10 -1.48
N LEU A 321 23.56 -40.75 -0.37
CA LEU A 321 22.18 -40.74 0.09
C LEU A 321 21.71 -39.31 0.51
N VAL A 322 22.57 -38.50 1.14
CA VAL A 322 22.29 -37.09 1.45
C VAL A 322 22.13 -36.27 0.17
N GLU A 323 22.98 -36.47 -0.82
CA GLU A 323 22.87 -35.80 -2.13
C GLU A 323 21.56 -36.17 -2.83
N GLN A 324 21.14 -37.43 -2.79
CA GLN A 324 19.84 -37.89 -3.33
C GLN A 324 18.69 -37.21 -2.61
N VAL A 325 18.67 -37.13 -1.27
CA VAL A 325 17.63 -36.46 -0.50
C VAL A 325 17.63 -34.95 -0.83
N ASN A 326 18.82 -34.35 -1.00
CA ASN A 326 18.94 -32.91 -1.33
C ASN A 326 18.58 -32.57 -2.78
N SER A 327 18.43 -33.57 -3.66
CA SER A 327 17.96 -33.36 -5.03
C SER A 327 16.43 -33.14 -5.14
N ASP A 328 15.67 -33.34 -4.03
CA ASP A 328 14.26 -33.00 -3.99
C ASP A 328 14.09 -31.50 -4.29
N PRO A 329 13.32 -31.10 -5.34
CA PRO A 329 13.15 -29.68 -5.73
C PRO A 329 12.51 -28.81 -4.65
N ARG A 330 11.86 -29.40 -3.63
CA ARG A 330 11.33 -28.70 -2.47
C ARG A 330 12.42 -28.26 -1.49
N ARG A 331 13.65 -28.81 -1.60
CA ARG A 331 14.80 -28.49 -0.73
C ARG A 331 15.65 -27.38 -1.30
N GLY A 332 15.83 -26.33 -0.52
CA GLY A 332 16.66 -25.17 -0.87
C GLY A 332 17.56 -24.73 0.28
N VAL A 333 18.34 -23.68 0.02
CA VAL A 333 19.15 -23.00 1.04
C VAL A 333 18.29 -21.94 1.71
N GLY A 334 18.33 -21.82 3.04
CA GLY A 334 17.60 -20.81 3.79
C GLY A 334 16.13 -21.17 4.06
N HIS A 335 15.27 -20.16 4.17
CA HIS A 335 13.87 -20.30 4.62
C HIS A 335 12.83 -20.07 3.51
N ALA A 336 13.27 -19.81 2.30
CA ALA A 336 12.38 -19.49 1.17
C ALA A 336 11.66 -20.73 0.60
N ASN A 337 12.29 -21.90 0.69
CA ASN A 337 11.75 -23.17 0.19
C ASN A 337 10.98 -23.95 1.26
N SER A 338 10.13 -24.90 0.83
CA SER A 338 9.32 -25.75 1.74
C SER A 338 10.18 -26.58 2.68
N LEU A 339 11.31 -27.09 2.19
CA LEU A 339 12.27 -27.89 2.93
C LEU A 339 13.67 -27.28 2.84
N THR A 340 14.47 -27.48 3.88
CA THR A 340 15.88 -27.07 3.88
C THR A 340 16.76 -28.24 3.46
N ARG A 341 17.83 -27.98 2.73
CA ARG A 341 18.85 -28.99 2.42
C ARG A 341 19.48 -29.52 3.70
N ILE A 342 19.77 -30.82 3.75
CA ILE A 342 20.53 -31.43 4.83
C ILE A 342 21.96 -30.94 4.71
N SER A 343 22.43 -30.23 5.75
CA SER A 343 23.85 -29.82 5.83
C SER A 343 24.70 -31.01 6.21
N PHE A 344 25.74 -31.24 5.38
CA PHE A 344 26.71 -32.33 5.62
C PHE A 344 28.05 -31.72 6.09
N ASP A 345 28.05 -31.25 7.34
CA ASP A 345 29.09 -30.49 8.02
C ASP A 345 29.74 -31.31 9.16
N ASP A 346 30.66 -30.69 9.89
CA ASP A 346 31.39 -31.31 11.00
C ASP A 346 30.46 -31.88 12.09
N ILE A 347 29.26 -31.26 12.29
CA ILE A 347 28.28 -31.76 13.26
C ILE A 347 27.65 -33.07 12.77
N ALA A 348 27.35 -33.15 11.49
CA ALA A 348 26.85 -34.39 10.86
C ALA A 348 27.90 -35.50 10.89
N LEU A 349 29.17 -35.14 10.63
CA LEU A 349 30.30 -36.09 10.66
C LEU A 349 30.56 -36.60 12.10
N ALA A 350 30.54 -35.73 13.10
CA ALA A 350 30.67 -36.12 14.50
C ALA A 350 29.52 -37.04 14.93
N ARG A 351 28.28 -36.74 14.52
CA ARG A 351 27.12 -37.60 14.84
C ARG A 351 27.24 -39.01 14.18
N LEU A 352 27.73 -39.07 12.95
CA LEU A 352 27.99 -40.35 12.28
C LEU A 352 29.07 -41.17 13.03
N ALA A 353 30.13 -40.50 13.52
CA ALA A 353 31.20 -41.15 14.25
C ALA A 353 30.71 -41.78 15.58
N GLU A 354 29.72 -41.16 16.27
CA GLU A 354 29.08 -41.74 17.46
C GLU A 354 28.40 -43.07 17.16
N ASP A 355 27.85 -43.25 15.95
CA ASP A 355 27.20 -44.49 15.49
C ASP A 355 28.22 -45.43 14.82
N GLY A 356 29.53 -45.13 14.83
CA GLY A 356 30.56 -45.91 14.18
C GLY A 356 30.55 -45.83 12.65
N LEU A 357 29.94 -44.79 12.08
CA LEU A 357 29.81 -44.55 10.66
C LEU A 357 30.70 -43.40 10.18
N THR A 358 30.97 -43.37 8.88
CA THR A 358 31.67 -42.27 8.19
C THR A 358 30.83 -41.79 7.00
N ALA A 359 31.25 -40.70 6.37
CA ALA A 359 30.61 -40.20 5.14
C ALA A 359 30.55 -41.26 4.02
N ASP A 360 31.52 -42.10 3.96
CA ASP A 360 31.69 -43.12 2.88
C ASP A 360 31.16 -44.50 3.29
N SER A 361 30.67 -44.65 4.52
CA SER A 361 30.01 -45.89 4.98
C SER A 361 28.78 -46.17 4.15
N ILE A 362 28.54 -47.44 3.76
CA ILE A 362 27.35 -47.93 3.07
C ILE A 362 26.42 -48.58 4.09
N PRO A 363 25.35 -47.87 4.54
CA PRO A 363 24.45 -48.40 5.52
C PRO A 363 23.59 -49.52 4.94
N ALA A 364 23.34 -50.57 5.76
CA ALA A 364 22.49 -51.70 5.37
C ALA A 364 21.07 -51.18 4.95
N ARG A 365 20.41 -51.91 4.05
CA ARG A 365 19.10 -51.59 3.56
C ARG A 365 18.07 -51.44 4.70
N GLY A 366 17.38 -50.31 4.78
CA GLY A 366 16.44 -49.98 5.82
C GLY A 366 17.06 -49.40 7.11
N MET A 367 18.38 -49.32 7.20
CA MET A 367 19.07 -48.72 8.35
C MET A 367 18.82 -47.20 8.35
N ARG A 368 18.33 -46.68 9.47
CA ARG A 368 18.14 -45.26 9.68
C ARG A 368 19.45 -44.64 10.15
N VAL A 369 19.99 -43.70 9.41
CA VAL A 369 21.22 -42.98 9.73
C VAL A 369 20.84 -41.54 10.06
N VAL A 370 20.89 -41.18 11.33
CA VAL A 370 20.56 -39.83 11.82
C VAL A 370 21.80 -38.94 11.70
N LEU A 371 21.63 -37.76 11.11
CA LEU A 371 22.73 -36.83 10.84
C LEU A 371 22.80 -35.69 11.88
N ARG A 372 21.78 -35.49 12.68
CA ARG A 372 21.75 -34.54 13.79
C ARG A 372 20.79 -35.03 14.87
N ASN A 373 21.03 -34.60 16.12
CA ASN A 373 20.17 -34.96 17.24
C ASN A 373 18.94 -34.04 17.37
N ASN A 374 18.94 -32.88 16.71
CA ASN A 374 17.80 -31.99 16.71
C ASN A 374 16.86 -32.22 15.52
N ALA A 375 15.55 -32.02 15.72
CA ALA A 375 14.51 -32.21 14.71
C ALA A 375 14.11 -30.88 14.01
N ASN A 376 15.03 -29.92 13.89
CA ASN A 376 14.77 -28.63 13.28
C ASN A 376 14.69 -28.71 11.74
N LEU A 377 13.64 -28.11 11.17
CA LEU A 377 13.49 -28.03 9.72
C LEU A 377 14.62 -27.20 9.07
N SER A 378 15.15 -26.18 9.78
CA SER A 378 16.26 -25.36 9.29
C SER A 378 17.57 -26.15 9.07
N THR A 379 17.69 -27.30 9.67
CA THR A 379 18.87 -28.21 9.51
C THR A 379 18.61 -29.39 8.59
N GLY A 380 17.46 -29.42 7.90
CA GLY A 380 17.10 -30.50 6.97
C GLY A 380 16.15 -31.54 7.55
N GLY A 381 15.65 -31.35 8.78
CA GLY A 381 14.61 -32.20 9.39
C GLY A 381 13.31 -32.20 8.60
N THR A 382 12.44 -33.14 8.94
CA THR A 382 11.11 -33.31 8.31
C THR A 382 9.97 -33.11 9.30
N ALA A 383 8.78 -32.77 8.80
CA ALA A 383 7.57 -32.62 9.58
C ALA A 383 6.44 -33.47 8.98
N THR A 384 5.68 -34.16 9.85
CA THR A 384 4.46 -34.87 9.48
C THR A 384 3.29 -34.21 10.18
N ASP A 385 2.28 -33.81 9.41
CA ASP A 385 1.03 -33.26 9.99
C ASP A 385 0.30 -34.34 10.79
N VAL A 386 -0.03 -34.03 12.03
CA VAL A 386 -0.77 -34.90 12.97
C VAL A 386 -1.93 -34.15 13.62
N THR A 387 -2.36 -33.03 13.04
CA THR A 387 -3.36 -32.14 13.63
C THR A 387 -4.68 -32.83 13.95
N ASP A 388 -5.18 -33.66 13.03
CA ASP A 388 -6.45 -34.32 13.17
C ASP A 388 -6.43 -35.49 14.21
N ASP A 389 -5.22 -35.94 14.60
CA ASP A 389 -4.99 -37.04 15.53
C ASP A 389 -4.82 -36.58 16.99
N VAL A 390 -4.75 -35.25 17.24
CA VAL A 390 -4.45 -34.75 18.59
C VAL A 390 -5.62 -34.96 19.55
N HIS A 391 -5.36 -35.64 20.66
CA HIS A 391 -6.36 -35.84 21.72
C HIS A 391 -6.81 -34.48 22.30
N PRO A 392 -8.10 -34.27 22.60
CA PRO A 392 -8.60 -32.99 23.12
C PRO A 392 -7.91 -32.52 24.41
N GLU A 393 -7.63 -33.42 25.36
CA GLU A 393 -6.90 -33.05 26.58
C GLU A 393 -5.44 -32.66 26.30
N PHE A 394 -4.82 -33.31 25.32
CA PHE A 394 -3.49 -32.94 24.89
C PHE A 394 -3.48 -31.51 24.29
N ALA A 395 -4.48 -31.21 23.42
CA ALA A 395 -4.68 -29.88 22.88
C ALA A 395 -4.91 -28.84 24.00
N ALA A 396 -5.69 -29.16 25.00
CA ALA A 396 -5.96 -28.28 26.14
C ALA A 396 -4.69 -27.93 26.91
N ARG A 397 -3.73 -28.87 27.07
CA ARG A 397 -2.43 -28.60 27.70
C ARG A 397 -1.57 -27.63 26.90
N ALA A 398 -1.53 -27.77 25.59
CA ALA A 398 -0.82 -26.84 24.72
C ALA A 398 -1.41 -25.42 24.77
N ILE A 399 -2.74 -25.32 24.78
CA ILE A 399 -3.44 -24.04 24.94
C ILE A 399 -3.18 -23.42 26.30
N ALA A 400 -3.27 -24.21 27.39
CA ALA A 400 -2.97 -23.73 28.75
C ALA A 400 -1.52 -23.24 28.88
N ALA A 401 -0.57 -23.91 28.23
CA ALA A 401 0.82 -23.48 28.20
C ALA A 401 0.99 -22.09 27.55
N ALA A 402 0.38 -21.88 26.39
CA ALA A 402 0.43 -20.58 25.67
C ALA A 402 -0.21 -19.46 26.50
N GLN A 403 -1.37 -19.74 27.12
CA GLN A 403 -2.09 -18.77 27.96
C GLN A 403 -1.33 -18.41 29.23
N MET A 404 -0.68 -19.39 29.88
CA MET A 404 0.08 -19.16 31.12
C MET A 404 1.27 -18.22 30.90
N VAL A 405 1.91 -18.32 29.74
CA VAL A 405 3.01 -17.40 29.34
C VAL A 405 2.46 -16.08 28.78
N GLY A 406 1.25 -16.07 28.26
CA GLY A 406 0.58 -14.87 27.71
C GLY A 406 0.88 -14.63 26.24
N LEU A 407 1.27 -15.65 25.48
CA LEU A 407 1.49 -15.56 24.05
C LEU A 407 0.16 -15.70 23.28
N ASP A 408 -0.11 -14.77 22.37
CA ASP A 408 -1.27 -14.81 21.46
C ASP A 408 -1.07 -15.76 20.27
N ILE A 409 0.19 -16.00 19.89
CA ILE A 409 0.63 -17.02 18.94
C ILE A 409 1.82 -17.75 19.56
N ALA A 410 1.71 -19.04 19.76
CA ALA A 410 2.73 -19.84 20.41
C ALA A 410 3.03 -21.14 19.66
N GLY A 411 4.32 -21.42 19.50
CA GLY A 411 4.81 -22.74 19.14
C GLY A 411 5.19 -23.51 20.40
N VAL A 412 4.40 -24.54 20.75
CA VAL A 412 4.63 -25.36 21.95
C VAL A 412 5.33 -26.64 21.54
N ASP A 413 6.57 -26.82 22.03
CA ASP A 413 7.36 -28.02 21.79
C ASP A 413 7.10 -29.06 22.89
N ILE A 414 6.66 -30.24 22.48
CA ILE A 414 6.25 -31.31 23.37
C ILE A 414 6.97 -32.59 22.96
N VAL A 415 7.51 -33.30 23.95
CA VAL A 415 8.07 -34.65 23.75
C VAL A 415 7.12 -35.68 24.39
N CYS A 416 6.68 -36.65 23.58
CA CYS A 416 5.83 -37.73 24.04
C CYS A 416 5.82 -38.88 23.03
N LYS A 417 5.24 -40.04 23.44
CA LYS A 417 5.15 -41.25 22.58
C LYS A 417 4.20 -41.09 21.39
N ASN A 418 3.04 -40.43 21.60
CA ASN A 418 2.07 -40.14 20.53
C ASN A 418 1.13 -39.01 20.96
N VAL A 419 0.37 -38.46 20.01
CA VAL A 419 -0.61 -37.37 20.24
C VAL A 419 -2.05 -37.90 20.49
N LEU A 420 -2.27 -39.20 20.41
CA LEU A 420 -3.60 -39.85 20.50
C LEU A 420 -4.11 -40.03 21.94
N ARG A 421 -3.28 -39.71 22.93
CA ARG A 421 -3.57 -39.94 24.38
C ARG A 421 -3.19 -38.70 25.17
N PRO A 422 -3.82 -38.48 26.34
CA PRO A 422 -3.37 -37.43 27.27
C PRO A 422 -1.87 -37.46 27.56
N LEU A 423 -1.27 -36.28 27.74
CA LEU A 423 0.17 -36.12 27.94
C LEU A 423 0.65 -36.79 29.24
N GLU A 424 -0.18 -36.72 30.28
CA GLU A 424 0.09 -37.24 31.61
C GLU A 424 0.19 -38.79 31.62
N GLU A 425 -0.65 -39.44 30.86
CA GLU A 425 -0.71 -40.93 30.83
C GLU A 425 0.54 -41.57 30.21
N GLN A 426 1.32 -40.82 29.46
CA GLN A 426 2.48 -41.36 28.75
C GLN A 426 3.81 -40.77 29.24
N GLY A 427 3.77 -39.94 30.31
CA GLY A 427 4.99 -39.36 30.90
C GLY A 427 5.67 -38.35 29.95
N GLY A 428 4.90 -37.76 29.04
CA GLY A 428 5.39 -36.68 28.17
C GLY A 428 5.37 -35.31 28.84
N GLY A 429 5.91 -34.30 28.22
CA GLY A 429 5.94 -32.95 28.76
C GLY A 429 6.26 -31.88 27.74
N VAL A 430 5.91 -30.64 28.08
CA VAL A 430 6.28 -29.43 27.35
C VAL A 430 7.73 -29.11 27.65
N VAL A 431 8.57 -29.01 26.63
CA VAL A 431 10.00 -28.74 26.77
C VAL A 431 10.37 -27.32 26.48
N GLU A 432 9.60 -26.61 25.64
CA GLU A 432 9.86 -25.23 25.24
C GLU A 432 8.59 -24.57 24.71
N LEU A 433 8.48 -23.24 24.91
CA LEU A 433 7.55 -22.38 24.22
C LEU A 433 8.32 -21.39 23.34
N ASN A 434 7.80 -21.18 22.13
CA ASN A 434 8.41 -20.26 21.18
C ASN A 434 7.41 -19.13 20.82
N ALA A 435 7.81 -17.88 21.07
CA ALA A 435 7.23 -16.72 20.39
C ALA A 435 7.67 -16.73 18.91
N ALA A 436 6.98 -16.00 18.08
CA ALA A 436 7.24 -15.95 16.62
C ALA A 436 7.47 -17.32 15.96
N PRO A 437 6.61 -18.33 16.17
CA PRO A 437 6.89 -19.68 15.69
C PRO A 437 6.94 -19.74 14.16
N GLY A 438 7.91 -20.48 13.61
CA GLY A 438 7.96 -20.75 12.19
C GLY A 438 6.75 -21.54 11.72
N LEU A 439 6.01 -21.02 10.75
CA LEU A 439 4.76 -21.63 10.27
C LEU A 439 4.96 -22.64 9.12
N ARG A 440 6.15 -22.66 8.52
CA ARG A 440 6.45 -23.45 7.31
C ARG A 440 6.08 -24.93 7.44
N MET A 441 6.39 -25.57 8.57
CA MET A 441 6.11 -26.98 8.83
C MET A 441 4.61 -27.32 8.85
N HIS A 442 3.78 -26.36 9.15
CA HIS A 442 2.32 -26.52 9.17
C HIS A 442 1.68 -26.14 7.83
N LEU A 443 2.29 -25.21 7.08
CA LEU A 443 1.82 -24.79 5.76
C LEU A 443 2.10 -25.87 4.70
N GLN A 444 3.33 -26.40 4.73
CA GLN A 444 3.83 -27.37 3.76
C GLN A 444 4.61 -28.47 4.48
N PRO A 445 3.94 -29.39 5.21
CA PRO A 445 4.60 -30.50 5.87
C PRO A 445 5.27 -31.42 4.84
N SER A 446 6.29 -32.16 5.26
CA SER A 446 6.90 -33.20 4.43
C SER A 446 5.92 -34.31 4.08
N PHE A 447 5.03 -34.63 5.04
CA PHE A 447 3.99 -35.64 4.93
C PHE A 447 2.69 -35.15 5.58
N GLY A 448 1.56 -35.50 5.00
CA GLY A 448 0.23 -35.09 5.49
C GLY A 448 -0.32 -33.85 4.79
N LYS A 449 -1.22 -33.12 5.48
CA LYS A 449 -1.96 -31.97 4.90
C LYS A 449 -1.36 -30.65 5.33
N GLY A 450 -1.25 -29.70 4.40
CA GLY A 450 -1.01 -28.29 4.75
C GLY A 450 -2.21 -27.71 5.51
N ARG A 451 -1.94 -26.86 6.49
CA ARG A 451 -2.96 -26.21 7.34
C ARG A 451 -3.03 -24.70 7.08
N ALA A 452 -4.24 -24.18 7.09
CA ALA A 452 -4.53 -22.76 6.84
C ALA A 452 -4.21 -21.87 8.07
N VAL A 453 -2.97 -21.92 8.53
CA VAL A 453 -2.54 -21.23 9.77
C VAL A 453 -2.55 -19.71 9.64
N GLY A 454 -2.28 -19.17 8.45
CA GLY A 454 -2.39 -17.73 8.19
C GLY A 454 -3.81 -17.21 8.37
N GLU A 455 -4.80 -17.98 7.95
CA GLU A 455 -6.23 -17.64 8.14
C GLU A 455 -6.61 -17.59 9.63
N ALA A 456 -6.10 -18.53 10.42
CA ALA A 456 -6.33 -18.55 11.87
C ALA A 456 -5.72 -17.32 12.56
N ILE A 457 -4.52 -16.91 12.15
CA ILE A 457 -3.85 -15.70 12.67
C ILE A 457 -4.64 -14.46 12.31
N ILE A 458 -5.05 -14.29 11.05
CA ILE A 458 -5.89 -13.15 10.62
C ILE A 458 -7.25 -13.16 11.34
N ALA A 459 -7.84 -14.34 11.60
CA ALA A 459 -9.08 -14.44 12.37
C ALA A 459 -8.91 -14.07 13.85
N ASN A 460 -7.71 -14.25 14.41
CA ASN A 460 -7.37 -13.78 15.76
C ASN A 460 -7.14 -12.26 15.83
N MET A 461 -6.65 -11.66 14.73
CA MET A 461 -6.37 -10.23 14.64
C MET A 461 -7.61 -9.38 14.35
N PHE A 462 -8.51 -9.87 13.49
CA PHE A 462 -9.66 -9.15 12.98
C PHE A 462 -10.94 -9.99 13.11
N ALA A 463 -12.02 -9.36 13.58
CA ALA A 463 -13.32 -10.02 13.69
C ALA A 463 -13.84 -10.52 12.33
N ALA A 464 -14.76 -11.47 12.36
CA ALA A 464 -15.41 -11.95 11.15
C ALA A 464 -16.13 -10.82 10.43
N GLY A 465 -15.88 -10.65 9.13
CA GLY A 465 -16.46 -9.58 8.31
C GLY A 465 -15.78 -8.21 8.43
N ASP A 466 -14.83 -8.02 9.34
CA ASP A 466 -14.02 -6.79 9.39
C ASP A 466 -12.96 -6.82 8.27
N ASP A 467 -13.00 -5.83 7.38
CA ASP A 467 -12.03 -5.63 6.31
C ASP A 467 -10.89 -4.68 6.73
N ALA A 468 -10.85 -4.29 8.01
CA ALA A 468 -9.84 -3.40 8.60
C ALA A 468 -9.69 -2.05 7.88
N ARG A 469 -10.76 -1.56 7.25
CA ARG A 469 -10.78 -0.30 6.51
C ARG A 469 -11.52 0.77 7.29
N ILE A 470 -11.01 1.98 7.23
CA ILE A 470 -11.71 3.19 7.60
C ILE A 470 -12.47 3.74 6.39
N PRO A 471 -13.55 4.51 6.56
CA PRO A 471 -14.19 5.24 5.46
C PRO A 471 -13.16 6.07 4.69
N LEU A 472 -13.13 5.92 3.35
CA LEU A 472 -12.21 6.61 2.47
C LEU A 472 -12.95 7.29 1.33
N VAL A 473 -12.79 8.63 1.25
CA VAL A 473 -13.29 9.45 0.15
C VAL A 473 -12.13 9.96 -0.68
N ALA A 474 -12.15 9.71 -1.99
CA ALA A 474 -11.20 10.25 -2.93
C ALA A 474 -11.85 11.37 -3.76
N VAL A 475 -11.19 12.50 -3.90
CA VAL A 475 -11.70 13.65 -4.63
C VAL A 475 -10.77 14.04 -5.78
N ALA A 476 -11.27 13.99 -7.00
CA ALA A 476 -10.57 14.44 -8.20
C ALA A 476 -11.38 15.52 -8.94
N GLY A 477 -10.76 16.19 -9.87
CA GLY A 477 -11.36 17.24 -10.68
C GLY A 477 -10.32 18.24 -11.14
N THR A 478 -10.68 19.19 -11.98
CA THR A 478 -9.82 20.32 -12.35
C THR A 478 -9.92 21.39 -11.26
N ASN A 479 -11.11 21.85 -10.94
CA ASN A 479 -11.38 22.89 -9.95
C ASN A 479 -12.25 22.36 -8.79
N GLY A 480 -12.19 23.02 -7.63
CA GLY A 480 -13.05 22.75 -6.47
C GLY A 480 -12.62 21.59 -5.57
N LYS A 481 -11.55 20.85 -5.89
CA LYS A 481 -11.08 19.68 -5.12
C LYS A 481 -10.84 20.00 -3.64
N THR A 482 -9.96 20.94 -3.35
CA THR A 482 -9.54 21.30 -1.99
C THR A 482 -10.71 21.73 -1.12
N THR A 483 -11.60 22.57 -1.64
CA THR A 483 -12.80 22.99 -0.92
C THR A 483 -13.74 21.82 -0.66
N THR A 484 -13.95 20.95 -1.65
CA THR A 484 -14.79 19.75 -1.50
C THR A 484 -14.21 18.80 -0.47
N VAL A 485 -12.89 18.56 -0.47
CA VAL A 485 -12.19 17.76 0.55
C VAL A 485 -12.43 18.32 1.95
N ARG A 486 -12.27 19.63 2.14
CA ARG A 486 -12.45 20.28 3.43
C ARG A 486 -13.90 20.26 3.91
N LEU A 487 -14.87 20.45 3.02
CA LEU A 487 -16.30 20.30 3.33
C LEU A 487 -16.65 18.89 3.76
N ILE A 488 -16.17 17.88 3.04
CA ILE A 488 -16.37 16.47 3.41
C ILE A 488 -15.70 16.16 4.76
N ALA A 489 -14.48 16.66 4.97
CA ALA A 489 -13.77 16.49 6.25
C ALA A 489 -14.55 17.14 7.41
N SER A 490 -15.15 18.32 7.21
CA SER A 490 -16.01 18.97 8.20
C SER A 490 -17.27 18.14 8.51
N ILE A 491 -17.91 17.55 7.49
CA ILE A 491 -19.06 16.65 7.68
C ILE A 491 -18.66 15.42 8.52
N LEU A 492 -17.56 14.77 8.18
CA LEU A 492 -17.07 13.60 8.91
C LEU A 492 -16.64 13.94 10.35
N ALA A 493 -16.01 15.09 10.55
CA ALA A 493 -15.63 15.57 11.89
C ALA A 493 -16.87 15.87 12.74
N SER A 494 -17.97 16.38 12.14
CA SER A 494 -19.25 16.58 12.82
C SER A 494 -19.92 15.28 13.26
N ASN A 495 -19.47 14.14 12.72
CA ASN A 495 -19.86 12.78 13.17
C ASN A 495 -18.94 12.24 14.28
N GLY A 496 -18.05 13.05 14.84
CA GLY A 496 -17.12 12.66 15.89
C GLY A 496 -15.90 11.88 15.42
N LEU A 497 -15.65 11.78 14.11
CA LEU A 497 -14.52 11.08 13.55
C LEU A 497 -13.28 11.98 13.50
N ARG A 498 -12.11 11.44 13.82
CA ARG A 498 -10.84 12.11 13.57
C ARG A 498 -10.45 11.91 12.11
N VAL A 499 -10.60 12.96 11.33
CA VAL A 499 -10.42 12.92 9.89
C VAL A 499 -8.96 13.18 9.53
N GLY A 500 -8.39 12.30 8.70
CA GLY A 500 -7.16 12.57 7.96
C GLY A 500 -7.48 13.11 6.57
N MET A 501 -6.90 14.22 6.17
CA MET A 501 -7.09 14.74 4.81
C MET A 501 -5.79 15.17 4.15
N THR A 502 -5.77 15.07 2.83
CA THR A 502 -4.71 15.60 1.97
C THR A 502 -5.26 16.68 1.05
N THR A 503 -4.51 17.74 0.88
CA THR A 503 -4.85 18.87 0.01
C THR A 503 -3.60 19.38 -0.72
N THR A 504 -3.77 20.33 -1.64
CA THR A 504 -2.64 21.03 -2.29
C THR A 504 -1.81 21.91 -1.33
N ASP A 505 -2.30 22.17 -0.13
CA ASP A 505 -1.62 23.02 0.87
C ASP A 505 -1.10 22.22 2.07
N GLY A 506 -1.37 20.92 2.16
CA GLY A 506 -0.82 20.10 3.23
C GLY A 506 -1.52 18.80 3.53
N VAL A 507 -1.01 18.09 4.53
CA VAL A 507 -1.61 16.91 5.18
C VAL A 507 -2.11 17.30 6.56
N TYR A 508 -3.35 16.95 6.88
CA TYR A 508 -3.99 17.27 8.15
C TYR A 508 -4.52 16.02 8.84
N ILE A 509 -4.34 15.94 10.15
CA ILE A 509 -4.95 14.93 11.02
C ILE A 509 -5.80 15.67 12.07
N GLY A 510 -7.13 15.60 11.94
CA GLY A 510 -8.01 16.51 12.65
C GLY A 510 -7.68 17.97 12.30
N ASN A 511 -7.48 18.81 13.31
CA ASN A 511 -7.13 20.21 13.12
C ASN A 511 -5.61 20.48 13.02
N ARG A 512 -4.77 19.43 13.08
CA ARG A 512 -3.31 19.58 13.05
C ARG A 512 -2.77 19.35 11.65
N ARG A 513 -2.06 20.33 11.10
CA ARG A 513 -1.28 20.16 9.88
C ARG A 513 0.03 19.44 10.23
N ILE A 514 0.33 18.34 9.54
CA ILE A 514 1.52 17.50 9.78
C ILE A 514 2.54 17.55 8.64
N ASP A 515 2.13 18.04 7.46
CA ASP A 515 3.00 18.24 6.30
C ASP A 515 2.51 19.43 5.48
N THR A 516 3.39 20.07 4.71
CA THR A 516 3.13 21.29 3.94
C THR A 516 3.45 21.10 2.46
N GLY A 517 2.90 21.98 1.61
CA GLY A 517 3.07 21.96 0.15
C GLY A 517 2.05 21.08 -0.55
N ASP A 518 2.26 20.80 -1.85
CA ASP A 518 1.35 19.97 -2.65
C ASP A 518 1.35 18.53 -2.15
N CYS A 519 0.38 18.25 -1.29
CA CYS A 519 0.16 16.94 -0.67
C CYS A 519 -0.98 16.12 -1.34
N SER A 520 -1.36 16.45 -2.58
CA SER A 520 -2.41 15.76 -3.33
C SER A 520 -1.96 14.45 -4.02
N GLY A 521 -0.78 13.95 -3.67
CA GLY A 521 -0.16 12.75 -4.25
C GLY A 521 -0.28 11.48 -3.39
N PRO A 522 0.13 10.32 -3.95
CA PRO A 522 -0.01 9.01 -3.29
C PRO A 522 0.82 8.88 -2.02
N LYS A 523 1.96 9.57 -1.90
CA LYS A 523 2.78 9.57 -0.67
C LYS A 523 1.99 10.15 0.50
N SER A 524 1.37 11.30 0.32
CA SER A 524 0.58 11.98 1.34
C SER A 524 -0.68 11.18 1.71
N ALA A 525 -1.34 10.57 0.71
CA ALA A 525 -2.45 9.65 0.95
C ALA A 525 -2.04 8.47 1.83
N LYS A 526 -0.87 7.86 1.57
CA LYS A 526 -0.32 6.80 2.40
C LYS A 526 -0.02 7.28 3.82
N ASN A 527 0.51 8.48 4.01
CA ASN A 527 0.79 9.04 5.34
C ASN A 527 -0.49 9.17 6.18
N VAL A 528 -1.59 9.62 5.58
CA VAL A 528 -2.91 9.67 6.24
C VAL A 528 -3.37 8.27 6.64
N LEU A 529 -3.32 7.29 5.72
CA LEU A 529 -3.79 5.94 5.95
C LEU A 529 -2.93 5.16 6.97
N PHE A 530 -1.69 5.59 7.21
CA PHE A 530 -0.83 5.00 8.23
C PHE A 530 -0.98 5.60 9.60
N HIS A 531 -1.61 6.75 9.71
CA HIS A 531 -1.72 7.41 11.01
C HIS A 531 -2.74 6.68 11.88
N PRO A 532 -2.35 6.15 13.07
CA PRO A 532 -3.21 5.29 13.89
C PRO A 532 -4.46 6.01 14.44
N ASP A 533 -4.41 7.34 14.51
CA ASP A 533 -5.52 8.14 15.03
C ASP A 533 -6.57 8.50 13.97
N VAL A 534 -6.38 8.12 12.71
CA VAL A 534 -7.32 8.47 11.64
C VAL A 534 -8.48 7.49 11.59
N ASP A 535 -9.71 8.00 11.80
CA ASP A 535 -10.95 7.23 11.76
C ASP A 535 -11.66 7.29 10.41
N ALA A 536 -11.35 8.31 9.60
CA ALA A 536 -11.83 8.48 8.22
C ALA A 536 -10.81 9.28 7.39
N ALA A 537 -10.69 8.97 6.11
CA ALA A 537 -9.75 9.64 5.20
C ALA A 537 -10.47 10.37 4.07
N VAL A 538 -10.07 11.63 3.79
CA VAL A 538 -10.53 12.39 2.64
C VAL A 538 -9.30 12.83 1.83
N LEU A 539 -9.13 12.28 0.64
CA LEU A 539 -7.89 12.37 -0.12
C LEU A 539 -8.07 13.16 -1.40
N GLU A 540 -7.47 14.34 -1.47
CA GLU A 540 -7.34 15.05 -2.74
C GLU A 540 -6.43 14.23 -3.66
N THR A 541 -6.90 13.97 -4.88
CA THR A 541 -6.18 13.15 -5.86
C THR A 541 -5.89 13.97 -7.10
N ALA A 542 -4.65 14.44 -7.21
CA ALA A 542 -4.19 15.20 -8.35
C ALA A 542 -3.65 14.29 -9.47
N ARG A 543 -3.76 14.78 -10.70
CA ARG A 543 -3.26 14.14 -11.92
C ARG A 543 -1.81 13.67 -11.81
N GLY A 544 -0.92 14.56 -11.35
CA GLY A 544 0.52 14.29 -11.32
C GLY A 544 0.89 13.09 -10.45
N GLY A 545 0.21 12.91 -9.31
CA GLY A 545 0.40 11.76 -8.42
C GLY A 545 0.01 10.45 -9.08
N VAL A 546 -1.19 10.40 -9.67
CA VAL A 546 -1.69 9.21 -10.37
C VAL A 546 -0.78 8.79 -11.52
N LEU A 547 -0.28 9.75 -12.29
CA LEU A 547 0.65 9.48 -13.40
C LEU A 547 2.01 8.99 -12.95
N ARG A 548 2.51 9.46 -11.79
CA ARG A 548 3.86 9.09 -11.30
C ARG A 548 3.93 7.76 -10.59
N GLU A 549 2.93 7.43 -9.77
CA GLU A 549 2.96 6.25 -8.88
C GLU A 549 1.64 5.47 -8.81
N GLY A 550 0.56 5.96 -9.43
CA GLY A 550 -0.79 5.44 -9.22
C GLY A 550 -1.43 6.01 -7.94
N LEU A 551 -2.54 5.42 -7.49
CA LEU A 551 -3.23 5.82 -6.25
C LEU A 551 -2.45 5.37 -5.02
N GLY A 552 -2.56 6.12 -3.92
CA GLY A 552 -2.00 5.75 -2.61
C GLY A 552 -2.86 4.72 -1.83
N PHE A 553 -3.94 4.24 -2.42
CA PHE A 553 -4.89 3.28 -1.86
C PHE A 553 -5.41 2.36 -2.98
N ASP A 554 -5.94 1.20 -2.61
CA ASP A 554 -6.45 0.19 -3.54
C ASP A 554 -7.93 0.40 -3.89
N ARG A 555 -8.75 0.83 -2.91
CA ARG A 555 -10.20 1.08 -3.07
C ARG A 555 -10.65 2.22 -2.18
N CYS A 556 -11.70 2.94 -2.62
CA CYS A 556 -12.40 3.96 -1.84
C CYS A 556 -13.89 3.62 -1.66
N ASP A 557 -14.48 4.13 -0.59
CA ASP A 557 -15.92 4.03 -0.36
C ASP A 557 -16.68 5.02 -1.24
N VAL A 558 -16.12 6.22 -1.42
CA VAL A 558 -16.68 7.28 -2.25
C VAL A 558 -15.60 7.88 -3.14
N ALA A 559 -15.90 8.00 -4.42
CA ALA A 559 -15.13 8.79 -5.38
C ALA A 559 -15.93 10.02 -5.80
N VAL A 560 -15.37 11.19 -5.62
CA VAL A 560 -16.01 12.47 -6.05
C VAL A 560 -15.23 13.04 -7.21
N VAL A 561 -15.91 13.36 -8.31
CA VAL A 561 -15.31 14.09 -9.43
C VAL A 561 -16.10 15.39 -9.67
N THR A 562 -15.43 16.52 -9.43
CA THR A 562 -16.06 17.84 -9.47
C THR A 562 -16.30 18.32 -10.90
N ASN A 563 -15.26 18.38 -11.72
CA ASN A 563 -15.28 18.80 -13.12
C ASN A 563 -14.00 18.42 -13.86
N ILE A 564 -14.05 18.40 -15.17
CA ILE A 564 -12.90 18.37 -16.08
C ILE A 564 -12.79 19.73 -16.79
N GLY A 565 -13.92 20.26 -17.29
CA GLY A 565 -14.01 21.53 -18.00
C GLY A 565 -13.19 21.52 -19.29
N SER A 566 -12.54 22.65 -19.58
CA SER A 566 -11.60 22.83 -20.70
C SER A 566 -10.24 22.12 -20.45
N GLY A 567 -10.06 21.57 -19.24
CA GLY A 567 -8.85 20.88 -18.82
C GLY A 567 -7.82 21.81 -18.18
N ASP A 568 -6.79 21.18 -17.57
CA ASP A 568 -5.67 21.89 -16.98
C ASP A 568 -4.39 21.05 -17.14
N HIS A 569 -3.23 21.70 -17.30
CA HIS A 569 -1.94 21.05 -17.56
C HIS A 569 -1.93 20.16 -18.82
N LEU A 570 -2.72 20.45 -19.83
CA LEU A 570 -2.66 19.74 -21.10
C LEU A 570 -1.32 19.97 -21.80
N GLY A 571 -0.87 18.95 -22.56
CA GLY A 571 0.45 18.95 -23.21
C GLY A 571 1.60 18.39 -22.37
N LEU A 572 1.36 18.07 -21.07
CA LEU A 572 2.38 17.50 -20.19
C LEU A 572 2.17 16.00 -19.96
N SER A 573 3.28 15.24 -19.94
CA SER A 573 3.28 13.78 -19.63
C SER A 573 2.35 12.95 -20.53
N TYR A 574 2.30 13.28 -21.83
CA TYR A 574 1.47 12.63 -22.87
C TYR A 574 -0.06 12.73 -22.63
N ILE A 575 -0.49 13.70 -21.81
CA ILE A 575 -1.90 14.04 -21.61
C ILE A 575 -2.17 15.31 -22.40
N SER A 576 -2.67 15.16 -23.59
CA SER A 576 -2.79 16.27 -24.54
C SER A 576 -4.23 16.74 -24.78
N THR A 577 -5.19 15.87 -24.49
CA THR A 577 -6.61 16.14 -24.68
C THR A 577 -7.37 16.11 -23.34
N VAL A 578 -8.58 16.66 -23.36
CA VAL A 578 -9.53 16.58 -22.23
C VAL A 578 -9.96 15.13 -21.98
N GLU A 579 -10.04 14.32 -23.03
CA GLU A 579 -10.31 12.91 -22.97
C GLU A 579 -9.21 12.15 -22.22
N ASP A 580 -7.93 12.41 -22.52
CA ASP A 580 -6.79 11.81 -21.80
C ASP A 580 -6.83 12.20 -20.30
N LEU A 581 -7.10 13.48 -20.02
CA LEU A 581 -7.24 13.96 -18.64
C LEU A 581 -8.39 13.26 -17.91
N SER A 582 -9.50 13.03 -18.60
CA SER A 582 -10.66 12.28 -18.10
C SER A 582 -10.27 10.85 -17.70
N VAL A 583 -9.44 10.16 -18.50
CA VAL A 583 -8.94 8.81 -18.18
C VAL A 583 -8.15 8.79 -16.87
N VAL A 584 -7.27 9.79 -16.67
CA VAL A 584 -6.48 9.89 -15.42
C VAL A 584 -7.37 10.12 -14.19
N LYS A 585 -8.32 11.05 -14.28
CA LYS A 585 -9.23 11.36 -13.15
C LYS A 585 -10.24 10.26 -12.88
N ARG A 586 -10.60 9.46 -13.89
CA ARG A 586 -11.49 8.31 -13.77
C ARG A 586 -10.93 7.18 -12.91
N VAL A 587 -9.62 7.13 -12.69
CA VAL A 587 -8.97 6.07 -11.90
C VAL A 587 -9.59 5.92 -10.51
N ILE A 588 -9.95 7.02 -9.82
CA ILE A 588 -10.62 6.93 -8.52
C ILE A 588 -12.02 6.30 -8.63
N VAL A 589 -12.76 6.60 -9.71
CA VAL A 589 -14.10 6.06 -9.95
C VAL A 589 -14.05 4.56 -10.22
N GLN A 590 -13.06 4.10 -11.00
CA GLN A 590 -12.83 2.68 -11.28
C GLN A 590 -12.44 1.87 -10.04
N ASN A 591 -11.92 2.55 -9.00
CA ASN A 591 -11.49 1.94 -7.74
C ASN A 591 -12.46 2.16 -6.57
N VAL A 592 -13.69 2.55 -6.85
CA VAL A 592 -14.81 2.49 -5.89
C VAL A 592 -15.05 1.05 -5.46
N LYS A 593 -15.38 0.81 -4.18
CA LYS A 593 -15.77 -0.53 -3.69
C LYS A 593 -16.93 -1.07 -4.53
N PRO A 594 -16.83 -2.29 -5.08
CA PRO A 594 -17.93 -2.89 -5.83
C PRO A 594 -19.21 -2.97 -4.98
N GLU A 595 -20.37 -2.78 -5.61
CA GLU A 595 -21.71 -2.89 -5.05
C GLU A 595 -22.06 -1.89 -3.93
N THR A 596 -21.16 -1.67 -2.98
CA THR A 596 -21.43 -0.84 -1.78
C THR A 596 -20.93 0.59 -1.91
N GLY A 597 -19.83 0.83 -2.64
CA GLY A 597 -19.26 2.15 -2.83
C GLY A 597 -20.05 3.00 -3.82
N VAL A 598 -19.78 4.31 -3.83
CA VAL A 598 -20.53 5.30 -4.61
C VAL A 598 -19.59 6.26 -5.33
N ALA A 599 -19.84 6.51 -6.62
CA ALA A 599 -19.26 7.64 -7.33
C ALA A 599 -20.22 8.84 -7.30
N VAL A 600 -19.76 10.00 -6.84
CA VAL A 600 -20.49 11.28 -6.82
C VAL A 600 -19.95 12.13 -7.97
N LEU A 601 -20.74 12.28 -9.01
CA LEU A 601 -20.31 12.81 -10.31
C LEU A 601 -21.11 14.04 -10.74
N ASN A 602 -20.41 15.04 -11.27
CA ASN A 602 -21.06 16.24 -11.84
C ASN A 602 -21.71 15.88 -13.19
N ALA A 603 -23.04 15.90 -13.25
CA ALA A 603 -23.79 15.59 -14.45
C ALA A 603 -23.71 16.70 -15.52
N ALA A 604 -23.41 17.94 -15.13
CA ALA A 604 -23.28 19.06 -16.05
C ALA A 604 -21.97 19.01 -16.88
N ASP A 605 -20.97 18.27 -16.43
CA ASP A 605 -19.74 18.02 -17.18
C ASP A 605 -19.85 16.70 -17.95
N PRO A 606 -19.89 16.72 -19.28
CA PRO A 606 -20.08 15.50 -20.09
C PRO A 606 -18.98 14.47 -19.91
N MET A 607 -17.73 14.90 -19.63
CA MET A 607 -16.60 14.00 -19.42
C MET A 607 -16.72 13.30 -18.06
N VAL A 608 -17.20 14.01 -17.05
CA VAL A 608 -17.45 13.44 -15.71
C VAL A 608 -18.66 12.51 -15.74
N ALA A 609 -19.74 12.90 -16.41
CA ALA A 609 -20.95 12.08 -16.52
C ALA A 609 -20.68 10.71 -17.14
N ARG A 610 -19.83 10.62 -18.18
CA ARG A 610 -19.41 9.35 -18.81
C ARG A 610 -18.62 8.42 -17.90
N MET A 611 -18.00 8.93 -16.83
CA MET A 611 -17.26 8.08 -15.89
C MET A 611 -18.18 7.12 -15.13
N ALA A 612 -19.48 7.38 -15.10
CA ALA A 612 -20.48 6.50 -14.47
C ALA A 612 -20.43 5.07 -15.00
N ASP A 613 -20.14 4.88 -16.31
CA ASP A 613 -20.06 3.56 -16.95
C ASP A 613 -18.87 2.72 -16.44
N SER A 614 -17.89 3.38 -15.84
CA SER A 614 -16.68 2.73 -15.31
C SER A 614 -16.76 2.47 -13.79
N CYS A 615 -17.82 2.90 -13.12
CA CYS A 615 -17.99 2.73 -11.69
C CYS A 615 -18.45 1.31 -11.36
N PRO A 616 -17.70 0.53 -10.56
CA PRO A 616 -18.12 -0.81 -10.15
C PRO A 616 -19.18 -0.79 -9.03
N GLY A 617 -19.44 0.36 -8.42
CA GLY A 617 -20.42 0.60 -7.38
C GLY A 617 -21.66 1.35 -7.88
N LYS A 618 -22.26 2.13 -7.00
CA LYS A 618 -23.41 2.98 -7.31
C LYS A 618 -22.95 4.36 -7.80
N VAL A 619 -23.85 5.11 -8.44
CA VAL A 619 -23.60 6.48 -8.89
C VAL A 619 -24.66 7.42 -8.30
N THR A 620 -24.20 8.55 -7.77
CA THR A 620 -25.01 9.72 -7.42
C THR A 620 -24.58 10.86 -8.34
N PHE A 621 -25.51 11.42 -9.09
CA PHE A 621 -25.23 12.61 -9.91
C PHE A 621 -25.61 13.88 -9.17
N PHE A 622 -24.83 14.94 -9.37
CA PHE A 622 -25.19 16.28 -8.94
C PHE A 622 -25.08 17.26 -10.12
N ALA A 623 -25.98 18.23 -10.16
CA ALA A 623 -25.94 19.37 -11.08
C ALA A 623 -26.90 20.45 -10.56
N ARG A 624 -26.61 21.73 -10.84
CA ARG A 624 -27.52 22.82 -10.45
C ARG A 624 -28.90 22.70 -11.09
N ASP A 625 -28.95 22.32 -12.40
CA ASP A 625 -30.19 22.11 -13.10
C ASP A 625 -30.75 20.70 -12.92
N ARG A 626 -31.87 20.56 -12.22
CA ARG A 626 -32.59 19.28 -12.02
C ARG A 626 -33.09 18.64 -13.32
N ASN A 627 -33.26 19.45 -14.38
CA ASN A 627 -33.80 19.01 -15.69
C ASN A 627 -32.69 18.67 -16.69
N HIS A 628 -31.42 18.80 -16.29
CA HIS A 628 -30.33 18.33 -17.12
C HIS A 628 -30.58 16.87 -17.56
N PRO A 629 -30.41 16.50 -18.83
CA PRO A 629 -30.82 15.19 -19.36
C PRO A 629 -30.29 13.99 -18.56
N VAL A 630 -29.03 14.03 -18.11
CA VAL A 630 -28.40 12.98 -17.28
C VAL A 630 -29.11 12.87 -15.92
N MET A 631 -29.44 14.03 -15.28
CA MET A 631 -30.16 14.10 -14.00
C MET A 631 -31.58 13.56 -14.14
N ALA A 632 -32.31 14.00 -15.17
CA ALA A 632 -33.68 13.58 -15.43
C ALA A 632 -33.77 12.06 -15.66
N MET A 633 -32.86 11.50 -16.47
CA MET A 633 -32.81 10.07 -16.74
C MET A 633 -32.46 9.24 -15.50
N HIS A 634 -31.50 9.71 -14.68
CA HIS A 634 -31.06 9.04 -13.46
C HIS A 634 -32.20 9.03 -12.41
N ARG A 635 -32.89 10.17 -12.24
CA ARG A 635 -34.07 10.31 -11.39
C ARG A 635 -35.23 9.41 -11.82
N ALA A 636 -35.50 9.33 -13.12
CA ALA A 636 -36.56 8.47 -13.65
C ALA A 636 -36.35 6.98 -13.32
N ARG A 637 -35.09 6.58 -13.08
CA ARG A 637 -34.69 5.24 -12.59
C ARG A 637 -34.74 5.08 -11.07
N GLY A 638 -35.24 6.11 -10.33
CA GLY A 638 -35.29 6.10 -8.86
C GLY A 638 -33.93 6.19 -8.16
N ARG A 639 -32.89 6.66 -8.87
CA ARG A 639 -31.53 6.71 -8.34
C ARG A 639 -31.21 8.06 -7.72
N ARG A 640 -30.16 8.13 -6.91
CA ARG A 640 -29.73 9.31 -6.15
C ARG A 640 -29.29 10.46 -7.06
N ILE A 641 -29.89 11.62 -6.85
CA ILE A 641 -29.51 12.89 -7.48
C ILE A 641 -29.44 14.00 -6.44
N ILE A 642 -28.62 15.02 -6.72
CA ILE A 642 -28.52 16.25 -5.92
C ILE A 642 -28.62 17.43 -6.88
N TYR A 643 -29.53 18.37 -6.61
CA TYR A 643 -29.78 19.52 -7.47
C TYR A 643 -30.08 20.77 -6.67
N LEU A 644 -30.07 21.91 -7.33
CA LEU A 644 -30.49 23.20 -6.78
C LEU A 644 -31.98 23.45 -7.08
N ASP A 645 -32.76 23.78 -6.07
CA ASP A 645 -34.16 24.18 -6.18
C ASP A 645 -34.38 25.47 -5.40
N GLY A 646 -34.45 26.59 -6.10
CA GLY A 646 -34.52 27.92 -5.49
C GLY A 646 -33.28 28.20 -4.63
N ASP A 647 -33.50 28.36 -3.34
CA ASP A 647 -32.49 28.64 -2.31
C ASP A 647 -31.99 27.41 -1.57
N SER A 648 -32.27 26.22 -2.08
CA SER A 648 -31.98 24.96 -1.39
C SER A 648 -31.24 23.95 -2.25
N ILE A 649 -30.26 23.26 -1.67
CA ILE A 649 -29.72 22.01 -2.19
C ILE A 649 -30.72 20.90 -1.84
N VAL A 650 -31.14 20.15 -2.84
CA VAL A 650 -32.08 19.04 -2.69
C VAL A 650 -31.40 17.72 -3.04
N ALA A 651 -31.39 16.77 -2.12
CA ALA A 651 -30.99 15.39 -2.34
C ALA A 651 -32.25 14.51 -2.49
N SER A 652 -32.35 13.77 -3.58
CA SER A 652 -33.56 12.97 -3.91
C SER A 652 -33.20 11.55 -4.35
N GLU A 653 -33.97 10.55 -3.85
CA GLU A 653 -33.90 9.14 -4.26
C GLU A 653 -35.31 8.53 -4.25
N GLY A 654 -35.86 8.22 -5.44
CA GLY A 654 -37.25 7.75 -5.53
C GLY A 654 -38.23 8.77 -4.98
N GLY A 655 -38.96 8.41 -3.90
CA GLY A 655 -39.91 9.32 -3.21
C GLY A 655 -39.31 10.07 -2.02
N PHE A 656 -38.02 9.85 -1.71
CA PHE A 656 -37.32 10.50 -0.62
C PHE A 656 -36.68 11.81 -1.06
N GLU A 657 -36.87 12.89 -0.27
CA GLU A 657 -36.17 14.17 -0.48
C GLU A 657 -35.69 14.77 0.86
N GLN A 658 -34.50 15.36 0.80
CA GLN A 658 -33.93 16.20 1.85
C GLN A 658 -33.49 17.54 1.29
N ARG A 659 -33.72 18.62 2.06
CA ARG A 659 -33.40 19.98 1.65
C ARG A 659 -32.45 20.63 2.65
N ILE A 660 -31.49 21.38 2.14
CA ILE A 660 -30.53 22.18 2.92
C ILE A 660 -30.54 23.60 2.35
N LEU A 661 -30.87 24.58 3.17
CA LEU A 661 -30.92 25.98 2.73
C LEU A 661 -29.48 26.49 2.44
N LEU A 662 -29.29 27.23 1.36
CA LEU A 662 -28.02 27.88 1.04
C LEU A 662 -27.56 28.87 2.11
N ALA A 663 -28.50 29.48 2.79
CA ALA A 663 -28.26 30.38 3.94
C ALA A 663 -27.59 29.62 5.14
N GLU A 664 -27.79 28.32 5.25
CA GLU A 664 -27.14 27.48 6.26
C GLU A 664 -25.74 27.03 5.86
N ILE A 665 -25.26 27.33 4.64
CA ILE A 665 -23.98 26.91 4.09
C ILE A 665 -23.10 28.14 3.84
N PRO A 666 -22.29 28.57 4.81
CA PRO A 666 -21.54 29.84 4.73
C PRO A 666 -20.69 30.01 3.48
N VAL A 667 -20.04 28.94 3.02
CA VAL A 667 -19.16 28.98 1.84
C VAL A 667 -19.88 29.44 0.56
N THR A 668 -21.21 29.29 0.47
CA THR A 668 -22.00 29.68 -0.71
C THR A 668 -22.32 31.17 -0.74
N ALA A 669 -22.07 31.91 0.34
CA ALA A 669 -22.47 33.31 0.52
C ALA A 669 -23.97 33.56 0.17
N ASN A 670 -24.86 32.79 0.79
CA ASN A 670 -26.31 32.79 0.51
C ASN A 670 -26.66 32.51 -0.97
N GLY A 671 -25.83 31.69 -1.64
CA GLY A 671 -26.07 31.34 -3.03
C GLY A 671 -25.41 32.24 -4.07
N ALA A 672 -24.69 33.29 -3.67
CA ALA A 672 -24.01 34.19 -4.59
C ALA A 672 -22.83 33.49 -5.33
N ILE A 673 -22.17 32.53 -4.69
CA ILE A 673 -20.99 31.86 -5.24
C ILE A 673 -21.38 30.50 -5.85
N GLY A 674 -21.68 30.47 -7.15
CA GLY A 674 -22.22 29.30 -7.84
C GLY A 674 -21.35 28.06 -7.80
N PHE A 675 -20.04 28.19 -7.96
CA PHE A 675 -19.12 27.04 -7.91
C PHE A 675 -19.00 26.45 -6.48
N GLN A 676 -19.22 27.25 -5.43
CA GLN A 676 -19.27 26.76 -4.04
C GLN A 676 -20.55 25.99 -3.75
N ILE A 677 -21.65 26.31 -4.42
CA ILE A 677 -22.86 25.50 -4.37
C ILE A 677 -22.58 24.11 -4.91
N GLU A 678 -21.88 24.00 -6.04
CA GLU A 678 -21.50 22.71 -6.64
C GLU A 678 -20.56 21.92 -5.72
N ASN A 679 -19.58 22.57 -5.08
CA ASN A 679 -18.71 21.94 -4.09
C ASN A 679 -19.51 21.42 -2.88
N ALA A 680 -20.49 22.20 -2.38
CA ALA A 680 -21.37 21.79 -1.29
C ALA A 680 -22.29 20.62 -1.68
N MET A 681 -22.81 20.62 -2.93
CA MET A 681 -23.59 19.49 -3.46
C MET A 681 -22.74 18.21 -3.56
N ALA A 682 -21.51 18.30 -4.03
CA ALA A 682 -20.56 17.18 -4.09
C ALA A 682 -20.26 16.64 -2.68
N ALA A 683 -20.02 17.52 -1.72
CA ALA A 683 -19.78 17.14 -0.33
C ALA A 683 -21.03 16.51 0.34
N THR A 684 -22.22 17.06 0.07
CA THR A 684 -23.51 16.48 0.50
C THR A 684 -23.65 15.05 -0.05
N GLY A 685 -23.33 14.86 -1.33
CA GLY A 685 -23.35 13.55 -1.99
C GLY A 685 -22.40 12.55 -1.33
N ALA A 686 -21.22 12.98 -0.95
CA ALA A 686 -20.25 12.14 -0.25
C ALA A 686 -20.72 11.73 1.15
N GLY A 687 -21.25 12.67 1.94
CA GLY A 687 -21.83 12.38 3.24
C GLY A 687 -23.01 11.40 3.16
N TRP A 688 -23.90 11.61 2.19
CA TRP A 688 -25.03 10.70 1.93
C TRP A 688 -24.57 9.32 1.44
N ALA A 689 -23.55 9.26 0.62
CA ALA A 689 -22.96 8.00 0.12
C ALA A 689 -22.35 7.17 1.25
N LEU A 690 -21.78 7.82 2.27
CA LEU A 690 -21.26 7.17 3.47
C LEU A 690 -22.37 6.77 4.47
N GLY A 691 -23.63 7.10 4.19
CA GLY A 691 -24.77 6.75 5.05
C GLY A 691 -24.85 7.61 6.32
N LEU A 692 -24.27 8.81 6.31
CA LEU A 692 -24.32 9.72 7.45
C LEU A 692 -25.75 10.29 7.63
N ASP A 693 -26.09 10.57 8.88
CA ASP A 693 -27.35 11.24 9.22
C ASP A 693 -27.39 12.65 8.61
N TRP A 694 -28.60 13.10 8.18
CA TRP A 694 -28.78 14.39 7.54
C TRP A 694 -28.47 15.56 8.47
N ASP A 695 -28.69 15.42 9.77
CA ASP A 695 -28.30 16.45 10.74
C ASP A 695 -26.79 16.58 10.89
N VAL A 696 -26.07 15.48 10.73
CA VAL A 696 -24.58 15.50 10.67
C VAL A 696 -24.11 16.24 9.42
N ILE A 697 -24.71 15.94 8.26
CA ILE A 697 -24.37 16.60 6.99
C ILE A 697 -24.63 18.10 7.09
N ARG A 698 -25.82 18.53 7.59
CA ARG A 698 -26.14 19.94 7.79
C ARG A 698 -25.17 20.63 8.74
N ARG A 699 -24.89 20.04 9.90
CA ARG A 699 -23.93 20.62 10.87
C ARG A 699 -22.55 20.78 10.27
N GLY A 700 -22.07 19.77 9.50
CA GLY A 700 -20.76 19.83 8.88
C GLY A 700 -20.65 20.92 7.80
N LEU A 701 -21.69 21.11 6.98
CA LEU A 701 -21.73 22.18 5.99
C LEU A 701 -21.84 23.56 6.64
N ALA A 702 -22.67 23.69 7.69
CA ALA A 702 -22.85 24.94 8.44
C ALA A 702 -21.61 25.34 9.24
N GLY A 703 -20.86 24.36 9.75
CA GLY A 703 -19.64 24.58 10.54
C GLY A 703 -18.42 24.97 9.72
N PHE A 704 -18.47 24.86 8.40
CA PHE A 704 -17.34 25.20 7.54
C PHE A 704 -17.38 26.68 7.11
N VAL A 705 -16.44 27.45 7.64
CA VAL A 705 -16.26 28.87 7.28
C VAL A 705 -15.11 28.98 6.28
N ASN A 706 -15.33 29.69 5.16
CA ASN A 706 -14.33 29.87 4.12
C ASN A 706 -13.44 31.09 4.40
N ASP A 707 -12.56 30.96 5.39
CA ASP A 707 -11.58 31.99 5.75
C ASP A 707 -10.14 31.58 5.38
N ALA A 708 -9.19 32.48 5.57
CA ALA A 708 -7.79 32.26 5.24
C ALA A 708 -7.12 31.13 6.07
N GLN A 709 -7.71 30.72 7.22
CA GLN A 709 -7.21 29.62 8.04
C GLN A 709 -7.84 28.29 7.62
N SER A 710 -9.14 28.29 7.40
CA SER A 710 -9.90 27.07 7.09
C SER A 710 -9.79 26.64 5.63
N ALA A 711 -9.62 27.58 4.70
CA ALA A 711 -9.48 27.33 3.27
C ALA A 711 -8.56 28.37 2.61
N PRO A 712 -7.24 28.35 2.85
CA PRO A 712 -6.32 29.35 2.34
C PRO A 712 -6.33 29.42 0.81
N GLY A 713 -6.44 30.62 0.26
CA GLY A 713 -6.44 30.88 -1.18
C GLY A 713 -7.67 30.30 -1.93
N ARG A 714 -8.82 30.20 -1.27
CA ARG A 714 -10.06 29.73 -1.88
C ARG A 714 -11.21 30.72 -1.67
N PHE A 715 -11.20 31.81 -2.47
CA PHE A 715 -12.17 32.88 -2.38
C PHE A 715 -12.24 33.54 -0.99
N ASN A 716 -11.08 33.87 -0.40
CA ASN A 716 -11.01 34.49 0.91
C ASN A 716 -11.37 35.98 0.83
N LEU A 717 -12.34 36.38 1.62
CA LEU A 717 -12.86 37.75 1.67
C LEU A 717 -12.20 38.58 2.77
N PHE A 718 -11.76 39.81 2.43
CA PHE A 718 -11.22 40.78 3.38
C PHE A 718 -11.87 42.16 3.14
N ASN A 719 -11.93 42.98 4.17
CA ASN A 719 -12.34 44.38 4.05
C ASN A 719 -11.13 45.27 4.22
N TYR A 720 -10.83 46.08 3.20
CA TYR A 720 -9.73 47.04 3.22
C TYR A 720 -10.25 48.47 3.01
N ARG A 721 -10.34 49.28 4.05
CA ARG A 721 -10.83 50.68 4.03
C ARG A 721 -12.20 50.85 3.38
N GLY A 722 -13.07 49.84 3.56
CA GLY A 722 -14.38 49.80 2.94
C GLY A 722 -14.41 49.23 1.51
N ALA A 723 -13.29 48.84 0.94
CA ALA A 723 -13.20 48.05 -0.30
C ALA A 723 -13.25 46.54 0.01
N THR A 724 -13.77 45.74 -0.91
CA THR A 724 -13.80 44.29 -0.83
C THR A 724 -12.57 43.69 -1.53
N LEU A 725 -11.77 42.91 -0.79
CA LEU A 725 -10.71 42.12 -1.39
C LEU A 725 -11.13 40.65 -1.45
N ILE A 726 -10.79 39.99 -2.55
CA ILE A 726 -10.98 38.56 -2.78
C ILE A 726 -9.62 37.97 -3.11
N ALA A 727 -9.10 37.06 -2.28
CA ALA A 727 -7.88 36.32 -2.56
C ALA A 727 -8.22 34.90 -3.00
N ASP A 728 -7.72 34.47 -4.15
CA ASP A 728 -7.96 33.13 -4.72
C ASP A 728 -6.73 32.59 -5.45
N TYR A 729 -6.58 31.28 -5.48
CA TYR A 729 -5.52 30.55 -6.20
C TYR A 729 -6.00 30.04 -7.57
N GLY A 730 -6.91 30.72 -8.24
CA GLY A 730 -7.44 30.36 -9.56
C GLY A 730 -6.42 30.57 -10.67
N HIS A 731 -5.95 29.50 -11.35
CA HIS A 731 -4.86 29.54 -12.32
C HIS A 731 -5.23 29.01 -13.72
N ASN A 732 -6.51 28.83 -13.99
CA ASN A 732 -6.96 28.39 -15.32
C ASN A 732 -8.20 29.18 -15.77
N PRO A 733 -8.50 29.21 -17.08
CA PRO A 733 -9.58 30.01 -17.62
C PRO A 733 -10.94 29.70 -16.99
N ASP A 734 -11.26 28.41 -16.76
CA ASP A 734 -12.55 28.01 -16.15
C ASP A 734 -12.70 28.52 -14.71
N ALA A 735 -11.62 28.46 -13.92
CA ALA A 735 -11.61 29.01 -12.55
C ALA A 735 -11.81 30.54 -12.56
N ILE A 736 -11.10 31.25 -13.45
CA ILE A 736 -11.21 32.68 -13.56
C ILE A 736 -12.63 33.11 -14.01
N GLN A 737 -13.22 32.41 -14.98
CA GLN A 737 -14.60 32.64 -15.38
C GLN A 737 -15.59 32.41 -14.22
N ALA A 738 -15.36 31.36 -13.41
CA ALA A 738 -16.20 31.08 -12.25
C ALA A 738 -16.07 32.17 -11.17
N LEU A 739 -14.88 32.72 -10.95
CA LEU A 739 -14.63 33.87 -10.05
C LEU A 739 -15.33 35.13 -10.56
N VAL A 740 -15.22 35.45 -11.84
CA VAL A 740 -15.95 36.60 -12.46
C VAL A 740 -17.44 36.44 -12.28
N ASN A 741 -18.01 35.26 -12.59
CA ASN A 741 -19.44 35.01 -12.42
C ASN A 741 -19.89 35.15 -10.95
N ALA A 742 -19.05 34.72 -10.01
CA ALA A 742 -19.35 34.89 -8.56
C ALA A 742 -19.36 36.38 -8.17
N ILE A 743 -18.37 37.16 -8.63
CA ILE A 743 -18.28 38.59 -8.37
C ILE A 743 -19.50 39.34 -8.96
N ASP A 744 -19.93 38.97 -10.17
CA ASP A 744 -21.09 39.58 -10.82
C ASP A 744 -22.41 39.33 -10.06
N ASN A 745 -22.51 38.21 -9.36
CA ASN A 745 -23.66 37.86 -8.55
C ASN A 745 -23.62 38.43 -7.10
N MET A 746 -22.53 39.07 -6.68
CA MET A 746 -22.44 39.67 -5.35
C MET A 746 -23.16 41.00 -5.32
N PRO A 747 -24.18 41.22 -4.43
CA PRO A 747 -25.01 42.44 -4.42
C PRO A 747 -24.24 43.74 -4.21
N SER A 748 -23.11 43.70 -3.50
CA SER A 748 -22.30 44.85 -3.16
C SER A 748 -21.41 45.36 -4.31
N THR A 749 -21.36 44.65 -5.44
CA THR A 749 -20.36 44.92 -6.50
C THR A 749 -20.96 45.46 -7.81
N ALA A 750 -22.27 45.62 -7.91
CA ALA A 750 -22.98 45.97 -9.14
C ALA A 750 -22.50 47.28 -9.82
N ASN A 751 -21.98 48.23 -9.06
CA ASN A 751 -21.49 49.54 -9.54
C ASN A 751 -20.05 49.88 -9.04
N SER A 752 -19.32 48.89 -8.54
CA SER A 752 -17.97 49.09 -8.02
C SER A 752 -16.92 49.19 -9.17
N ARG A 753 -15.91 50.04 -8.97
CA ARG A 753 -14.66 49.91 -9.75
C ARG A 753 -14.01 48.58 -9.37
N ARG A 754 -13.57 47.84 -10.38
CA ARG A 754 -12.99 46.52 -10.18
C ARG A 754 -11.53 46.49 -10.61
N SER A 755 -10.65 46.02 -9.76
CA SER A 755 -9.25 45.78 -10.08
C SER A 755 -8.90 44.30 -9.91
N VAL A 756 -7.92 43.83 -10.65
CA VAL A 756 -7.40 42.45 -10.52
C VAL A 756 -5.87 42.44 -10.55
N VAL A 757 -5.28 41.61 -9.70
CA VAL A 757 -3.86 41.30 -9.66
C VAL A 757 -3.67 39.86 -10.16
N ILE A 758 -2.85 39.64 -11.19
CA ILE A 758 -2.66 38.35 -11.82
C ILE A 758 -1.20 38.14 -12.28
N SER A 759 -0.70 36.92 -12.09
CA SER A 759 0.42 36.32 -12.81
C SER A 759 -0.05 35.08 -13.57
N GLY A 760 0.74 34.60 -14.52
CA GLY A 760 0.49 33.37 -15.26
C GLY A 760 1.46 32.26 -14.82
N ALA A 761 0.94 31.03 -14.69
CA ALA A 761 1.77 29.86 -14.48
C ALA A 761 2.46 29.44 -15.79
N GLY A 762 3.82 29.52 -15.85
CA GLY A 762 4.59 29.31 -17.09
C GLY A 762 4.53 27.87 -17.64
N ASP A 763 4.08 26.89 -16.87
CA ASP A 763 3.86 25.51 -17.29
C ASP A 763 2.50 25.27 -17.98
N ARG A 764 1.78 26.33 -18.33
CA ARG A 764 0.51 26.28 -19.10
C ARG A 764 0.76 26.54 -20.58
N ARG A 765 -0.21 26.16 -21.43
CA ARG A 765 -0.20 26.48 -22.86
C ARG A 765 -0.35 27.99 -23.05
N ASP A 766 0.24 28.52 -24.12
CA ASP A 766 0.13 29.94 -24.48
C ASP A 766 -1.31 30.44 -24.56
N GLU A 767 -2.18 29.57 -25.14
CA GLU A 767 -3.59 29.85 -25.27
C GLU A 767 -4.28 30.01 -23.91
N ASP A 768 -3.98 29.12 -22.96
CA ASP A 768 -4.57 29.14 -21.62
C ASP A 768 -4.12 30.40 -20.85
N ILE A 769 -2.85 30.79 -20.95
CA ILE A 769 -2.32 32.00 -20.30
C ILE A 769 -3.01 33.24 -20.89
N ARG A 770 -3.13 33.32 -22.21
CA ARG A 770 -3.77 34.42 -22.89
C ARG A 770 -5.26 34.55 -22.56
N GLN A 771 -5.99 33.43 -22.57
CA GLN A 771 -7.43 33.38 -22.30
C GLN A 771 -7.79 33.86 -20.89
N GLN A 772 -6.90 33.66 -19.89
CA GLN A 772 -7.10 34.19 -18.55
C GLN A 772 -7.32 35.70 -18.55
N THR A 773 -6.44 36.43 -19.23
CA THR A 773 -6.54 37.89 -19.28
C THR A 773 -7.57 38.40 -20.31
N GLU A 774 -7.93 37.61 -21.33
CA GLU A 774 -9.11 37.91 -22.18
C GLU A 774 -10.38 37.97 -21.33
N ILE A 775 -10.61 37.02 -20.44
CA ILE A 775 -11.77 36.99 -19.52
C ILE A 775 -11.72 38.17 -18.54
N LEU A 776 -10.55 38.42 -17.94
CA LEU A 776 -10.37 39.49 -16.95
C LEU A 776 -10.50 40.89 -17.59
N GLY A 777 -10.03 41.08 -18.82
CA GLY A 777 -10.09 42.30 -19.56
C GLY A 777 -11.51 42.79 -19.85
N ASP A 778 -12.45 41.88 -19.94
CA ASP A 778 -13.86 42.17 -20.11
C ASP A 778 -14.62 42.42 -18.81
N ALA A 779 -14.04 42.01 -17.65
CA ALA A 779 -14.68 42.04 -16.33
C ALA A 779 -14.14 43.12 -15.37
N PHE A 780 -12.89 43.56 -15.54
CA PHE A 780 -12.21 44.47 -14.61
C PHE A 780 -11.78 45.80 -15.29
N ASP A 781 -11.83 46.91 -14.54
CA ASP A 781 -11.43 48.23 -14.98
C ASP A 781 -9.93 48.42 -14.98
N GLN A 782 -9.22 47.79 -14.05
CA GLN A 782 -7.78 47.81 -13.90
C GLN A 782 -7.21 46.40 -13.79
N VAL A 783 -6.11 46.13 -14.50
CA VAL A 783 -5.37 44.87 -14.42
C VAL A 783 -3.91 45.15 -14.03
N VAL A 784 -3.48 44.57 -12.91
CA VAL A 784 -2.09 44.61 -12.45
C VAL A 784 -1.46 43.28 -12.77
N LEU A 785 -0.62 43.25 -13.78
CA LEU A 785 0.16 42.07 -14.17
C LEU A 785 1.43 42.02 -13.33
N TYR A 786 1.74 40.88 -12.77
CA TYR A 786 3.03 40.68 -12.12
C TYR A 786 3.81 39.52 -12.67
N GLN A 787 5.12 39.62 -12.63
CA GLN A 787 6.01 38.53 -12.96
C GLN A 787 6.46 37.84 -11.68
N ASP A 788 6.22 36.52 -11.63
CA ASP A 788 6.72 35.67 -10.56
C ASP A 788 8.22 35.41 -10.70
N GLN A 789 8.89 35.09 -9.59
CA GLN A 789 10.32 34.72 -9.58
C GLN A 789 10.57 33.39 -10.31
N CYS A 790 9.63 32.45 -10.27
CA CYS A 790 9.71 31.14 -10.90
C CYS A 790 8.93 31.11 -12.21
N GLN A 791 9.62 31.21 -13.35
CA GLN A 791 8.98 31.19 -14.68
C GLN A 791 8.59 29.76 -15.15
N ARG A 792 8.83 28.72 -14.35
CA ARG A 792 8.48 27.32 -14.65
C ARG A 792 8.94 26.86 -16.05
N GLY A 793 10.16 27.27 -16.44
CA GLY A 793 10.83 26.86 -17.68
C GLY A 793 10.66 27.83 -18.86
N ARG A 794 9.93 28.94 -18.72
CA ARG A 794 9.84 30.02 -19.73
C ARG A 794 10.89 31.09 -19.54
N ALA A 795 11.17 31.83 -20.62
CA ALA A 795 12.06 32.96 -20.56
C ALA A 795 11.46 34.14 -19.78
N ASP A 796 12.32 34.99 -19.26
CA ASP A 796 11.94 36.20 -18.54
C ASP A 796 11.08 37.12 -19.43
N GLY A 797 9.93 37.59 -18.90
CA GLY A 797 8.96 38.41 -19.63
C GLY A 797 8.03 37.64 -20.59
N GLU A 798 8.26 36.40 -20.91
CA GLU A 798 7.44 35.64 -21.86
C GLU A 798 6.00 35.49 -21.39
N VAL A 799 5.78 35.14 -20.09
CA VAL A 799 4.45 35.01 -19.48
C VAL A 799 3.73 36.36 -19.48
N LEU A 800 4.41 37.46 -19.12
CA LEU A 800 3.83 38.79 -19.15
C LEU A 800 3.37 39.18 -20.56
N ALA A 801 4.16 38.87 -21.58
CA ALA A 801 3.82 39.16 -22.96
C ALA A 801 2.55 38.42 -23.42
N LEU A 802 2.35 37.17 -22.99
CA LEU A 802 1.13 36.40 -23.26
C LEU A 802 -0.09 37.00 -22.55
N LEU A 803 0.06 37.37 -21.27
CA LEU A 803 -1.01 38.03 -20.50
C LEU A 803 -1.39 39.38 -21.13
N GLN A 804 -0.43 40.20 -21.58
CA GLN A 804 -0.70 41.43 -22.30
C GLN A 804 -1.41 41.22 -23.62
N LEU A 805 -1.06 40.13 -24.35
CA LEU A 805 -1.68 39.79 -25.61
C LEU A 805 -3.19 39.51 -25.41
N GLY A 806 -3.56 38.88 -24.30
CA GLY A 806 -4.98 38.64 -23.94
C GLY A 806 -5.76 39.93 -23.66
N LEU A 807 -5.10 40.98 -23.15
CA LEU A 807 -5.73 42.26 -22.88
C LEU A 807 -5.88 43.17 -24.11
N LYS A 808 -5.31 42.83 -25.26
CA LYS A 808 -5.26 43.69 -26.44
C LYS A 808 -6.63 44.11 -26.95
N ASN A 809 -7.66 43.27 -26.75
CA ASN A 809 -9.02 43.55 -27.18
C ASN A 809 -9.99 43.69 -26.00
N ALA A 810 -9.47 43.96 -24.78
CA ALA A 810 -10.27 44.15 -23.59
C ALA A 810 -11.34 45.22 -23.77
N ARG A 811 -12.58 44.94 -23.38
CA ARG A 811 -13.71 45.87 -23.51
C ARG A 811 -13.89 46.80 -22.32
N ARG A 812 -13.45 46.35 -21.12
CA ARG A 812 -13.64 47.09 -19.87
C ARG A 812 -12.33 47.64 -19.32
N THR A 813 -11.23 46.93 -19.45
CA THR A 813 -9.93 47.38 -18.90
C THR A 813 -9.44 48.62 -19.60
N SER A 814 -9.22 49.68 -18.82
CA SER A 814 -8.65 50.97 -19.26
C SER A 814 -7.31 51.27 -18.61
N ASP A 815 -6.92 50.52 -17.57
CA ASP A 815 -5.67 50.77 -16.82
C ASP A 815 -4.93 49.43 -16.65
N ILE A 816 -3.70 49.36 -17.20
CA ILE A 816 -2.85 48.14 -17.13
C ILE A 816 -1.52 48.56 -16.49
N LYS A 817 -1.12 47.85 -15.42
CA LYS A 817 0.16 48.06 -14.74
C LYS A 817 0.97 46.78 -14.79
N GLU A 818 2.27 46.90 -14.94
CA GLU A 818 3.23 45.79 -14.90
C GLU A 818 4.18 45.98 -13.72
N ILE A 819 4.28 44.96 -12.89
CA ILE A 819 5.03 44.99 -11.64
C ILE A 819 5.91 43.72 -11.55
N HIS A 820 7.11 43.87 -11.04
CA HIS A 820 7.94 42.73 -10.67
C HIS A 820 7.74 42.34 -9.20
N GLY A 821 7.19 41.16 -8.97
CA GLY A 821 6.95 40.60 -7.63
C GLY A 821 5.49 40.74 -7.15
N GLU A 822 4.97 39.65 -6.55
CA GLU A 822 3.59 39.50 -6.11
C GLU A 822 3.18 40.55 -5.06
N PHE A 823 3.98 40.74 -4.01
CA PHE A 823 3.63 41.62 -2.90
C PHE A 823 3.59 43.10 -3.31
N LEU A 824 4.50 43.49 -4.18
CA LEU A 824 4.50 44.87 -4.71
C LEU A 824 3.30 45.12 -5.64
N ALA A 825 2.89 44.11 -6.40
CA ALA A 825 1.69 44.18 -7.24
C ALA A 825 0.43 44.29 -6.39
N ILE A 826 0.33 43.52 -5.30
CA ILE A 826 -0.75 43.62 -4.30
C ILE A 826 -0.76 45.05 -3.72
N ASP A 827 0.37 45.55 -3.21
CA ASP A 827 0.45 46.90 -2.63
C ASP A 827 0.06 48.00 -3.62
N THR A 828 0.45 47.83 -4.90
CA THR A 828 0.11 48.77 -5.98
C THR A 828 -1.41 48.78 -6.25
N ALA A 829 -2.05 47.61 -6.25
CA ALA A 829 -3.50 47.54 -6.41
C ALA A 829 -4.24 48.12 -5.20
N LEU A 830 -3.80 47.84 -3.97
CA LEU A 830 -4.38 48.37 -2.73
C LEU A 830 -4.28 49.88 -2.61
N ALA A 831 -3.21 50.50 -3.11
CA ALA A 831 -3.00 51.97 -3.05
C ALA A 831 -4.06 52.75 -3.83
N ASP A 832 -4.64 52.18 -4.88
CA ASP A 832 -5.61 52.85 -5.76
C ASP A 832 -7.06 52.62 -5.30
N LEU A 833 -7.32 51.73 -4.31
CA LEU A 833 -8.67 51.36 -3.88
C LEU A 833 -9.34 52.41 -3.03
N LYS A 834 -10.64 52.60 -3.29
CA LYS A 834 -11.55 53.47 -2.53
C LYS A 834 -12.63 52.59 -1.88
N SER A 835 -13.32 53.22 -0.89
CA SER A 835 -14.47 52.57 -0.28
C SER A 835 -15.54 52.23 -1.33
N GLY A 836 -16.02 51.00 -1.32
CA GLY A 836 -16.96 50.45 -2.30
C GLY A 836 -16.31 49.77 -3.52
N ASP A 837 -15.00 49.90 -3.73
CA ASP A 837 -14.28 49.19 -4.80
C ASP A 837 -14.10 47.71 -4.50
N LEU A 838 -13.79 46.91 -5.55
CA LEU A 838 -13.48 45.51 -5.43
C LEU A 838 -12.09 45.20 -6.05
N CYS A 839 -11.27 44.41 -5.34
CA CYS A 839 -10.02 43.90 -5.87
C CYS A 839 -9.98 42.38 -5.79
N LEU A 840 -9.85 41.70 -6.93
CA LEU A 840 -9.51 40.28 -7.01
C LEU A 840 -7.99 40.12 -7.03
N ILE A 841 -7.46 39.34 -6.12
CA ILE A 841 -6.02 39.03 -6.02
C ILE A 841 -5.84 37.55 -6.32
N LEU A 842 -5.31 37.25 -7.52
CA LEU A 842 -4.93 35.89 -7.89
C LEU A 842 -3.52 35.63 -7.36
N ILE A 843 -3.47 34.93 -6.22
CA ILE A 843 -2.25 34.70 -5.46
C ILE A 843 -1.50 33.44 -5.98
N ASP A 844 -0.16 33.48 -5.97
CA ASP A 844 0.69 32.32 -6.27
C ASP A 844 1.32 31.75 -4.99
N GLN A 845 1.91 32.59 -4.14
CA GLN A 845 2.47 32.22 -2.84
C GLN A 845 1.38 32.29 -1.76
N ILE A 846 0.59 31.21 -1.64
CA ILE A 846 -0.68 31.21 -0.88
C ILE A 846 -0.53 31.73 0.55
N GLU A 847 0.37 31.16 1.36
CA GLU A 847 0.51 31.52 2.78
C GLU A 847 1.08 32.93 2.94
N GLU A 848 2.15 33.23 2.25
CA GLU A 848 2.84 34.50 2.32
C GLU A 848 1.98 35.66 1.79
N ALA A 849 1.24 35.43 0.71
CA ALA A 849 0.33 36.44 0.16
C ALA A 849 -0.84 36.72 1.09
N LEU A 850 -1.44 35.69 1.69
CA LEU A 850 -2.51 35.85 2.66
C LEU A 850 -2.04 36.57 3.94
N GLU A 851 -0.83 36.25 4.44
CA GLU A 851 -0.23 36.97 5.56
C GLU A 851 0.05 38.43 5.20
N HIS A 852 0.54 38.68 3.97
CA HIS A 852 0.78 40.05 3.49
C HIS A 852 -0.53 40.83 3.41
N ILE A 853 -1.58 40.27 2.82
CA ILE A 853 -2.92 40.88 2.74
C ILE A 853 -3.48 41.17 4.15
N ALA A 854 -3.41 40.17 5.06
CA ALA A 854 -3.92 40.30 6.44
C ALA A 854 -3.21 41.42 7.18
N ARG A 855 -1.89 41.55 7.03
CA ARG A 855 -1.10 42.66 7.60
C ARG A 855 -1.53 44.01 7.04
N ARG A 856 -1.71 44.14 5.72
CA ARG A 856 -2.18 45.39 5.09
C ARG A 856 -3.58 45.78 5.54
N VAL A 857 -4.45 44.77 5.71
CA VAL A 857 -5.81 45.01 6.25
C VAL A 857 -5.76 45.46 7.71
N ALA A 858 -4.85 44.93 8.52
CA ALA A 858 -4.70 45.34 9.92
C ALA A 858 -4.08 46.75 10.08
N GLU A 859 -3.25 47.22 9.12
CA GLU A 859 -2.63 48.54 9.08
C GLU A 859 -3.60 49.62 8.55
N ALA A 860 -4.71 49.24 7.91
CA ALA A 860 -5.66 50.14 7.24
C ALA A 860 -6.75 50.70 8.13
#